data_cb02e303224bdd215c263e178a23ff7d
#
_entry.id   cb02e303224bdd215c263e178a23ff7d
#
_cell.length_a   1.000
_cell.length_b   1.000
_cell.length_c   1.000
_cell.angle_alpha   90.00
_cell.angle_beta   90.00
_cell.angle_gamma   90.00
#
_symmetry.space_group_name_H-M   'P 1'
#
loop_
_entity.id
_entity.type
_entity.pdbx_description
1 polymer ?
#
loop_
_entity_poly.entity_id
_entity_poly.type
_entity_poly.pdbx_seq_one_letter_code
_entity_poly.pdbx_strand_id
1 'polypeptide(L)'
;DVLTVGANVHYINGKTLDTKWSASTGDAGAPAARGIITGNRLMIPTSNWIVTINLDSGKKEADTPIDVTGNLHALDGQMIVAAGTSIRSYMTWPVVYENLMARIRKNPTDAQAGLSLAHAAIASDRAKEAIEGIDHVVAVLRHRAITRPQDVRPEADEIHSELFQQILRLSDKGVTKDNQLRGDIFDRIAKATVTPRDEAQYHLAFASYLLDGEWPKENVLERQRDAARHFQAVLENPMLAGQLVPRAGTWQQSGVEARMKLAAMIERFGRAVYEEFDERAAAELNRLTLGGNPDATELVELTRKYPLAKTTAAAMLAAGESLARGGRHVDAITQLRRAYREKSALPLRDRIVGRLVEQYVRIGKPLRARQWLSRAERDNISPMRDGKAVIARTWLADLGDEAMGTQALPLLRDKLGKPSILAGSLLLPKSQPRDQWPLDRVVMQFGDHIQLRGGPAFERLWEAKLEPEAQLIWLNNTLCLFWIESSQTMVALDARSGKLLWKPIKAQALLKDMVGGAAASDPNNPQAQLPANQPPQGRFILRGGVIVDVGNDAPLLFQGQQDFRGGGVKLTMHGQPVPTDPWFAEQSVRVIINDAIACIADASGRLIGIDMDSGQIQWRFHCPFDRVDHLAISGECIAISGGIEAMANTETSKSIIIALDALTGDVITQIEAPANLMWLGLSEGDSLIYVDQPVDRRLKSKITIHRLPDGELDWRADLSTGRIDAVTLAGESILVLIDGTNLMVVEPLQNIVRDPLSSVLIERTDGVDVAATGDRWHLLTPNQCAAVKSDSKMIWRDGIDEEAGSRIVQMIGRERMLVVTYAGDGELAIPRLPPPQRLPDPRLQEDFTVTYRLFLLDRQGGSILQEYRLPLTAARIDAQQCVLLNHHVLLGIGAQTMMIPDAVK
;
A
#
# COMPACT_ATOMS: atom_id res chain seq x y z
N ASP A 1 30.24 62.61 10.99
CA ASP A 1 30.83 61.30 11.20
C ASP A 1 30.48 60.38 10.02
N VAL A 2 31.34 59.45 9.72
CA VAL A 2 31.20 58.49 8.58
C VAL A 2 31.25 57.04 9.11
N LEU A 3 30.29 56.24 8.66
CA LEU A 3 30.30 54.77 8.87
C LEU A 3 30.63 54.09 7.58
N THR A 4 31.66 53.23 7.61
CA THR A 4 31.99 52.35 6.51
C THR A 4 31.66 50.90 6.91
N VAL A 5 30.96 50.19 6.05
CA VAL A 5 30.52 48.83 6.30
C VAL A 5 31.12 47.89 5.24
N GLY A 6 31.98 46.99 5.68
CA GLY A 6 32.59 45.96 4.89
C GLY A 6 32.80 44.70 5.75
N ALA A 7 33.90 43.96 5.56
CA ALA A 7 34.23 42.85 6.48
C ALA A 7 34.41 43.30 7.93
N ASN A 8 34.82 44.57 8.11
CA ASN A 8 34.77 45.27 9.37
C ASN A 8 33.92 46.54 9.20
N VAL A 9 33.34 47.00 10.30
CA VAL A 9 32.59 48.24 10.39
C VAL A 9 33.49 49.25 11.09
N HIS A 10 33.70 50.44 10.47
CA HIS A 10 34.49 51.52 11.03
C HIS A 10 33.61 52.75 11.22
N TYR A 11 33.69 53.34 12.36
CA TYR A 11 33.06 54.64 12.68
C TYR A 11 34.15 55.70 12.75
N ILE A 12 34.09 56.63 11.85
CA ILE A 12 35.13 57.63 11.63
C ILE A 12 34.61 59.03 11.95
N ASN A 13 35.40 59.79 12.68
CA ASN A 13 35.05 61.21 12.94
C ASN A 13 35.18 61.98 11.63
N GLY A 14 34.08 62.59 11.16
CA GLY A 14 34.03 63.28 9.86
C GLY A 14 34.85 64.58 9.83
N LYS A 15 35.29 65.11 10.98
CA LYS A 15 36.12 66.31 11.03
C LYS A 15 37.60 65.98 11.12
N THR A 16 37.97 65.02 11.98
CA THR A 16 39.38 64.70 12.24
C THR A 16 39.85 63.48 11.40
N LEU A 17 38.98 62.72 10.78
CA LEU A 17 39.21 61.49 10.07
C LEU A 17 39.78 60.35 10.96
N ASP A 18 39.76 60.54 12.27
CA ASP A 18 40.20 59.49 13.23
C ASP A 18 39.13 58.42 13.34
N THR A 19 39.54 57.14 13.42
CA THR A 19 38.62 56.01 13.70
C THR A 19 38.21 56.03 15.18
N LYS A 20 36.94 56.30 15.47
CA LYS A 20 36.39 56.27 16.80
C LYS A 20 36.35 54.84 17.35
N TRP A 21 35.88 53.93 16.53
CA TRP A 21 35.91 52.51 16.82
C TRP A 21 35.86 51.67 15.53
N SER A 22 36.25 50.38 15.63
CA SER A 22 36.14 49.38 14.62
C SER A 22 35.53 48.11 15.23
N ALA A 23 34.59 47.50 14.54
CA ALA A 23 33.90 46.28 14.95
C ALA A 23 33.82 45.26 13.77
N SER A 24 33.89 43.99 14.09
CA SER A 24 33.68 42.91 13.12
C SER A 24 32.28 42.35 13.28
N THR A 25 31.65 41.90 12.18
CA THR A 25 30.42 41.09 12.21
C THR A 25 30.63 39.70 12.76
N GLY A 26 31.91 39.29 12.90
CA GLY A 26 32.26 38.00 13.48
C GLY A 26 31.73 36.78 12.72
N ASP A 27 31.29 35.78 13.47
CA ASP A 27 30.76 34.53 12.91
C ASP A 27 29.44 34.72 12.12
N ALA A 28 28.78 35.86 12.24
CA ALA A 28 27.57 36.17 11.45
C ALA A 28 27.87 36.38 9.96
N GLY A 29 29.15 36.46 9.56
CA GLY A 29 29.58 36.61 8.17
C GLY A 29 29.64 38.05 7.69
N ALA A 30 29.98 38.24 6.41
CA ALA A 30 30.09 39.53 5.78
C ALA A 30 28.71 40.20 5.59
N PRO A 31 28.64 41.55 5.62
CA PRO A 31 27.44 42.28 5.25
C PRO A 31 26.96 41.90 3.86
N ALA A 32 25.69 41.53 3.71
CA ALA A 32 25.11 41.02 2.47
C ALA A 32 24.17 42.04 1.79
N ALA A 33 23.71 43.08 2.55
CA ALA A 33 22.84 44.10 2.04
C ALA A 33 23.00 45.40 2.87
N ARG A 34 22.22 46.47 2.53
CA ARG A 34 22.29 47.76 3.21
C ARG A 34 21.72 47.66 4.63
N GLY A 35 22.53 48.00 5.60
CA GLY A 35 22.13 48.19 6.99
C GLY A 35 21.42 49.54 7.24
N ILE A 36 20.92 49.69 8.44
CA ILE A 36 20.24 50.94 8.92
C ILE A 36 20.77 51.36 10.28
N ILE A 37 20.62 52.65 10.55
CA ILE A 37 20.79 53.20 11.89
C ILE A 37 19.40 53.49 12.47
N THR A 38 19.14 53.02 13.67
CA THR A 38 17.91 53.26 14.40
C THR A 38 18.25 53.57 15.86
N GLY A 39 17.96 54.80 16.30
CA GLY A 39 18.43 55.28 17.59
C GLY A 39 19.95 55.25 17.71
N ASN A 40 20.44 54.56 18.73
CA ASN A 40 21.88 54.37 18.99
C ASN A 40 22.43 53.03 18.50
N ARG A 41 21.77 52.41 17.52
CA ARG A 41 22.09 51.07 17.01
C ARG A 41 22.30 51.08 15.50
N LEU A 42 23.37 50.46 15.09
CA LEU A 42 23.59 50.08 13.69
C LEU A 42 23.19 48.64 13.50
N MET A 43 22.27 48.37 12.60
CA MET A 43 21.80 47.03 12.24
C MET A 43 22.30 46.68 10.85
N ILE A 44 23.02 45.53 10.74
CA ILE A 44 23.68 45.10 9.50
C ILE A 44 23.14 43.74 9.11
N PRO A 45 22.50 43.57 7.94
CA PRO A 45 22.12 42.25 7.45
C PRO A 45 23.31 41.51 6.89
N THR A 46 23.47 40.29 7.35
CA THR A 46 24.38 39.27 6.75
C THR A 46 23.56 38.19 6.06
N SER A 47 24.16 37.11 5.64
CA SER A 47 23.42 36.05 4.92
C SER A 47 22.25 35.47 5.72
N ASN A 48 22.41 35.29 7.04
CA ASN A 48 21.43 34.63 7.89
C ASN A 48 21.16 35.37 9.20
N TRP A 49 21.75 36.58 9.40
CA TRP A 49 21.65 37.33 10.67
C TRP A 49 21.51 38.81 10.42
N ILE A 50 20.91 39.48 11.36
CA ILE A 50 21.05 40.91 11.54
C ILE A 50 21.98 41.14 12.74
N VAL A 51 23.14 41.69 12.48
CA VAL A 51 24.11 42.08 13.51
C VAL A 51 23.78 43.45 14.01
N THR A 52 23.58 43.60 15.33
CA THR A 52 23.29 44.86 15.98
C THR A 52 24.55 45.36 16.73
N ILE A 53 25.01 46.56 16.38
CA ILE A 53 26.18 47.21 16.96
C ILE A 53 25.76 48.53 17.60
N ASN A 54 26.20 48.76 18.84
CA ASN A 54 26.00 50.03 19.55
C ASN A 54 26.88 51.11 18.92
N LEU A 55 26.29 52.20 18.51
CA LEU A 55 27.00 53.30 17.81
C LEU A 55 28.00 54.05 18.68
N ASP A 56 27.75 54.17 19.98
CA ASP A 56 28.66 54.91 20.87
C ASP A 56 29.91 54.09 21.19
N SER A 57 29.74 52.81 21.44
CA SER A 57 30.78 51.92 21.95
C SER A 57 31.41 51.02 20.90
N GLY A 58 30.80 50.85 19.74
CA GLY A 58 31.20 49.87 18.72
C GLY A 58 31.03 48.41 19.15
N LYS A 59 30.39 48.15 20.28
CA LYS A 59 30.19 46.75 20.76
C LYS A 59 29.01 46.10 20.08
N LYS A 60 29.19 44.84 19.70
CA LYS A 60 28.09 44.00 19.19
C LYS A 60 27.14 43.68 20.37
N GLU A 61 25.86 44.01 20.19
CA GLU A 61 24.79 43.80 21.18
C GLU A 61 24.01 42.50 20.94
N ALA A 62 23.75 42.16 19.66
CA ALA A 62 22.96 40.96 19.33
C ALA A 62 23.21 40.49 17.88
N ASP A 63 22.98 39.19 17.68
CA ASP A 63 22.78 38.56 16.38
C ASP A 63 21.35 38.05 16.31
N THR A 64 20.53 38.63 15.45
CA THR A 64 19.14 38.24 15.25
C THR A 64 19.04 37.40 13.98
N PRO A 65 18.60 36.11 14.02
CA PRO A 65 18.48 35.29 12.84
C PRO A 65 17.39 35.83 11.91
N ILE A 66 17.64 35.78 10.61
CA ILE A 66 16.69 36.13 9.56
C ILE A 66 16.66 35.02 8.47
N ASP A 67 15.47 34.83 7.91
CA ASP A 67 15.22 33.84 6.85
C ASP A 67 15.41 34.42 5.44
N VAL A 68 15.48 35.75 5.33
CA VAL A 68 15.61 36.46 4.04
C VAL A 68 16.59 37.59 4.17
N THR A 69 17.61 37.59 3.34
CA THR A 69 18.60 38.69 3.29
C THR A 69 18.20 39.77 2.31
N GLY A 70 18.22 41.01 2.74
CA GLY A 70 17.87 42.16 1.91
C GLY A 70 18.18 43.49 2.58
N ASN A 71 17.85 44.60 1.90
CA ASN A 71 18.00 45.93 2.42
C ASN A 71 17.04 46.18 3.60
N LEU A 72 17.56 46.70 4.68
CA LEU A 72 16.77 47.02 5.87
C LEU A 72 16.14 48.39 5.78
N HIS A 73 14.88 48.50 6.22
CA HIS A 73 14.17 49.77 6.44
C HIS A 73 13.48 49.72 7.82
N ALA A 74 13.59 50.78 8.58
CA ALA A 74 12.90 50.89 9.86
C ALA A 74 11.73 51.88 9.73
N LEU A 75 10.59 51.44 10.22
CA LEU A 75 9.38 52.22 10.45
C LEU A 75 9.01 52.11 11.94
N ASP A 76 8.12 52.91 12.42
CA ASP A 76 7.70 52.89 13.83
C ASP A 76 7.30 51.48 14.29
N GLY A 77 8.16 50.88 15.11
CA GLY A 77 7.97 49.53 15.63
C GLY A 77 8.07 48.37 14.61
N GLN A 78 8.49 48.66 13.36
CA GLN A 78 8.64 47.68 12.32
C GLN A 78 10.02 47.75 11.65
N MET A 79 10.56 46.60 11.30
CA MET A 79 11.73 46.47 10.46
C MET A 79 11.35 45.71 9.20
N ILE A 80 11.57 46.30 8.05
CA ILE A 80 11.27 45.73 6.75
C ILE A 80 12.57 45.26 6.11
N VAL A 81 12.62 44.03 5.66
CA VAL A 81 13.71 43.48 4.87
C VAL A 81 13.21 43.35 3.42
N ALA A 82 13.79 44.12 2.53
CA ALA A 82 13.48 44.13 1.10
C ALA A 82 14.52 43.29 0.37
N ALA A 83 14.17 42.07 -0.04
CA ALA A 83 14.97 41.20 -0.91
C ALA A 83 14.48 41.28 -2.36
N GLY A 84 15.26 40.75 -3.33
CA GLY A 84 14.95 40.92 -4.75
C GLY A 84 13.51 40.57 -5.17
N THR A 85 12.92 39.52 -4.61
CA THR A 85 11.58 39.02 -4.98
C THR A 85 10.59 39.02 -3.83
N SER A 86 11.00 39.38 -2.62
CA SER A 86 10.15 39.33 -1.42
C SER A 86 10.39 40.50 -0.48
N ILE A 87 9.34 40.86 0.27
CA ILE A 87 9.40 41.84 1.34
C ILE A 87 8.98 41.10 2.62
N ARG A 88 9.83 41.19 3.66
CA ARG A 88 9.52 40.67 5.00
C ARG A 88 9.39 41.84 5.99
N SER A 89 8.40 41.73 6.84
CA SER A 89 8.20 42.74 7.91
C SER A 89 8.35 42.06 9.27
N TYR A 90 9.26 42.56 10.07
CA TYR A 90 9.48 42.16 11.46
C TYR A 90 8.97 43.30 12.35
N MET A 91 8.03 42.96 13.22
CA MET A 91 7.40 43.95 14.11
C MET A 91 7.86 43.74 15.55
N THR A 92 7.95 44.81 16.30
CA THR A 92 8.16 44.68 17.75
C THR A 92 6.91 44.11 18.41
N TRP A 93 7.10 43.36 19.51
CA TRP A 93 5.99 42.71 20.20
C TRP A 93 4.79 43.67 20.51
N PRO A 94 4.98 44.88 21.04
CA PRO A 94 3.83 45.76 21.30
C PRO A 94 2.97 46.04 20.07
N VAL A 95 3.61 46.24 18.90
CA VAL A 95 2.92 46.52 17.64
C VAL A 95 2.18 45.27 17.15
N VAL A 96 2.81 44.10 17.23
CA VAL A 96 2.17 42.82 16.87
C VAL A 96 0.95 42.57 17.75
N TYR A 97 1.11 42.70 19.06
CA TYR A 97 0.03 42.49 20.04
C TYR A 97 -1.15 43.38 19.79
N GLU A 98 -0.92 44.71 19.71
CA GLU A 98 -2.00 45.69 19.47
C GLU A 98 -2.72 45.46 18.14
N ASN A 99 -1.98 45.16 17.07
CA ASN A 99 -2.56 44.88 15.75
C ASN A 99 -3.45 43.63 15.78
N LEU A 100 -2.98 42.56 16.39
CA LEU A 100 -3.74 41.28 16.46
C LEU A 100 -4.95 41.44 17.39
N MET A 101 -4.79 42.10 18.54
CA MET A 101 -5.90 42.37 19.45
C MET A 101 -6.94 43.33 18.83
N ALA A 102 -6.52 44.30 18.03
CA ALA A 102 -7.44 45.14 17.28
C ALA A 102 -8.24 44.32 16.24
N ARG A 103 -7.61 43.36 15.56
CA ARG A 103 -8.31 42.43 14.66
C ARG A 103 -9.31 41.57 15.40
N ILE A 104 -8.93 40.95 16.52
CA ILE A 104 -9.81 40.15 17.38
C ILE A 104 -11.02 40.98 17.86
N ARG A 105 -10.79 42.24 18.36
CA ARG A 105 -11.87 43.12 18.80
C ARG A 105 -12.83 43.50 17.66
N LYS A 106 -12.28 43.71 16.45
CA LYS A 106 -13.07 44.08 15.27
C LYS A 106 -13.87 42.86 14.74
N ASN A 107 -13.29 41.66 14.78
CA ASN A 107 -13.93 40.44 14.35
C ASN A 107 -13.69 39.31 15.38
N PRO A 108 -14.59 39.14 16.35
CA PRO A 108 -14.47 38.10 17.39
C PRO A 108 -14.49 36.66 16.87
N THR A 109 -14.80 36.44 15.61
CA THR A 109 -14.77 35.11 14.97
C THR A 109 -13.51 34.89 14.12
N ASP A 110 -12.55 35.84 14.12
CA ASP A 110 -11.27 35.66 13.41
C ASP A 110 -10.32 34.77 14.21
N ALA A 111 -10.49 33.44 14.03
CA ALA A 111 -9.62 32.44 14.65
C ALA A 111 -8.16 32.61 14.21
N GLN A 112 -7.92 33.06 12.96
CA GLN A 112 -6.57 33.25 12.44
C GLN A 112 -5.80 34.33 13.16
N ALA A 113 -6.48 35.39 13.60
CA ALA A 113 -5.86 36.43 14.44
C ALA A 113 -5.43 35.86 15.80
N GLY A 114 -6.27 35.02 16.43
CA GLY A 114 -5.92 34.30 17.67
C GLY A 114 -4.73 33.37 17.53
N LEU A 115 -4.71 32.55 16.47
CA LEU A 115 -3.57 31.69 16.16
C LEU A 115 -2.29 32.48 15.92
N SER A 116 -2.37 33.58 15.15
CA SER A 116 -1.22 34.44 14.89
C SER A 116 -0.69 35.08 16.20
N LEU A 117 -1.60 35.47 17.09
CA LEU A 117 -1.25 35.99 18.41
C LEU A 117 -0.52 34.92 19.24
N ALA A 118 -1.06 33.69 19.30
CA ALA A 118 -0.46 32.58 20.03
C ALA A 118 0.94 32.24 19.49
N HIS A 119 1.10 32.12 18.17
CA HIS A 119 2.41 31.88 17.55
C HIS A 119 3.43 32.97 17.84
N ALA A 120 3.05 34.22 17.65
CA ALA A 120 3.95 35.36 17.90
C ALA A 120 4.33 35.47 19.37
N ALA A 121 3.40 35.21 20.27
CA ALA A 121 3.61 35.20 21.71
C ALA A 121 4.57 34.11 22.17
N ILE A 122 4.38 32.85 21.65
CA ILE A 122 5.30 31.72 21.90
C ILE A 122 6.71 32.08 21.41
N ALA A 123 6.82 32.58 20.18
CA ALA A 123 8.12 32.96 19.60
C ALA A 123 8.81 34.10 20.37
N SER A 124 8.04 34.91 21.12
CA SER A 124 8.52 36.02 21.93
C SER A 124 8.61 35.72 23.42
N ASP A 125 8.46 34.45 23.81
CA ASP A 125 8.46 33.98 25.21
C ASP A 125 7.42 34.69 26.11
N ARG A 126 6.21 34.85 25.58
CA ARG A 126 5.07 35.54 26.18
C ARG A 126 3.93 34.56 26.48
N ALA A 127 4.12 33.74 27.50
CA ALA A 127 3.21 32.63 27.83
C ALA A 127 1.76 33.10 28.07
N LYS A 128 1.56 34.24 28.78
CA LYS A 128 0.23 34.73 29.08
C LYS A 128 -0.55 35.13 27.83
N GLU A 129 0.08 35.89 26.95
CA GLU A 129 -0.52 36.32 25.69
C GLU A 129 -0.69 35.19 24.69
N ALA A 130 0.17 34.16 24.76
CA ALA A 130 -0.02 32.92 24.01
C ALA A 130 -1.33 32.21 24.41
N ILE A 131 -1.56 32.07 25.70
CA ILE A 131 -2.81 31.52 26.23
C ILE A 131 -4.02 32.38 25.85
N GLU A 132 -3.91 33.71 25.88
CA GLU A 132 -4.99 34.60 25.44
C GLU A 132 -5.38 34.35 23.97
N GLY A 133 -4.39 34.20 23.09
CA GLY A 133 -4.61 33.86 21.69
C GLY A 133 -5.29 32.51 21.52
N ILE A 134 -4.86 31.49 22.28
CA ILE A 134 -5.44 30.15 22.25
C ILE A 134 -6.86 30.15 22.80
N ASP A 135 -7.13 30.84 23.93
CA ASP A 135 -8.48 30.93 24.50
C ASP A 135 -9.46 31.56 23.50
N HIS A 136 -9.00 32.55 22.71
CA HIS A 136 -9.80 33.12 21.63
C HIS A 136 -10.14 32.06 20.55
N VAL A 137 -9.17 31.27 20.08
CA VAL A 137 -9.42 30.22 19.07
C VAL A 137 -10.36 29.14 19.61
N VAL A 138 -10.18 28.73 20.86
CA VAL A 138 -11.06 27.78 21.53
C VAL A 138 -12.49 28.31 21.61
N ALA A 139 -12.68 29.61 21.93
CA ALA A 139 -14.00 30.24 21.95
C ALA A 139 -14.65 30.23 20.54
N VAL A 140 -13.87 30.53 19.50
CA VAL A 140 -14.36 30.44 18.10
C VAL A 140 -14.75 29.02 17.71
N LEU A 141 -13.93 28.02 18.05
CA LEU A 141 -14.24 26.59 17.79
C LEU A 141 -15.54 26.16 18.46
N ARG A 142 -15.72 26.50 19.73
CA ARG A 142 -16.95 26.19 20.50
C ARG A 142 -18.16 26.90 19.93
N HIS A 143 -18.04 28.18 19.59
CA HIS A 143 -19.11 28.91 18.95
C HIS A 143 -19.49 28.29 17.60
N ARG A 144 -18.52 27.95 16.80
CA ARG A 144 -18.72 27.29 15.50
C ARG A 144 -19.42 25.95 15.65
N ALA A 145 -19.06 25.14 16.64
CA ALA A 145 -19.72 23.87 16.91
C ALA A 145 -21.22 24.03 17.24
N ILE A 146 -21.60 25.11 17.93
CA ILE A 146 -23.02 25.41 18.31
C ILE A 146 -23.80 25.99 17.12
N THR A 147 -23.17 26.84 16.29
CA THR A 147 -23.83 27.58 15.20
C THR A 147 -23.76 26.84 13.85
N ARG A 148 -23.10 25.70 13.79
CA ARG A 148 -22.99 24.90 12.57
C ARG A 148 -24.37 24.54 12.00
N PRO A 149 -24.55 24.60 10.66
CA PRO A 149 -25.76 24.13 9.99
C PRO A 149 -26.06 22.66 10.33
N GLN A 150 -27.33 22.31 10.51
CA GLN A 150 -27.73 20.95 10.94
C GLN A 150 -27.44 19.87 9.89
N ASP A 151 -27.30 20.23 8.63
CA ASP A 151 -26.96 19.37 7.50
C ASP A 151 -25.46 19.07 7.39
N VAL A 152 -24.61 19.83 8.08
CA VAL A 152 -23.15 19.59 8.12
C VAL A 152 -22.81 18.72 9.31
N ARG A 153 -22.29 17.52 9.06
CA ARG A 153 -21.78 16.63 10.12
C ARG A 153 -20.59 17.28 10.83
N PRO A 154 -20.42 17.09 12.15
CA PRO A 154 -19.26 17.62 12.89
C PRO A 154 -17.92 17.27 12.25
N GLU A 155 -17.77 16.02 11.81
CA GLU A 155 -16.56 15.47 11.21
C GLU A 155 -16.27 16.03 9.80
N ALA A 156 -17.28 16.62 9.15
CA ALA A 156 -17.18 17.22 7.82
C ALA A 156 -16.87 18.73 7.85
N ASP A 157 -16.75 19.34 9.03
CA ASP A 157 -16.35 20.75 9.16
C ASP A 157 -14.83 20.89 9.02
N GLU A 158 -14.35 21.09 7.79
CA GLU A 158 -12.93 21.23 7.48
C GLU A 158 -12.27 22.39 8.22
N ILE A 159 -12.98 23.54 8.35
CA ILE A 159 -12.44 24.70 9.06
C ILE A 159 -12.25 24.37 10.54
N HIS A 160 -13.20 23.66 11.15
CA HIS A 160 -13.06 23.22 12.55
C HIS A 160 -11.85 22.29 12.68
N SER A 161 -11.73 21.28 11.81
CA SER A 161 -10.63 20.33 11.82
C SER A 161 -9.27 21.00 11.62
N GLU A 162 -9.17 21.95 10.71
CA GLU A 162 -7.94 22.69 10.47
C GLU A 162 -7.53 23.55 11.67
N LEU A 163 -8.45 24.32 12.23
CA LEU A 163 -8.19 25.13 13.41
C LEU A 163 -7.79 24.28 14.62
N PHE A 164 -8.45 23.15 14.83
CA PHE A 164 -8.09 22.22 15.89
C PHE A 164 -6.67 21.67 15.72
N GLN A 165 -6.31 21.29 14.49
CA GLN A 165 -4.96 20.85 14.16
C GLN A 165 -3.90 21.95 14.41
N GLN A 166 -4.21 23.18 14.07
CA GLN A 166 -3.29 24.29 14.27
C GLN A 166 -3.04 24.55 15.77
N ILE A 167 -4.08 24.45 16.62
CA ILE A 167 -3.88 24.54 18.08
C ILE A 167 -3.05 23.36 18.60
N LEU A 168 -3.31 22.14 18.14
CA LEU A 168 -2.51 20.98 18.52
C LEU A 168 -1.03 21.17 18.18
N ARG A 169 -0.71 21.73 17.01
CA ARG A 169 0.68 22.02 16.63
C ARG A 169 1.37 23.01 17.57
N LEU A 170 0.62 23.95 18.20
CA LEU A 170 1.20 24.85 19.19
C LEU A 170 1.73 24.11 20.43
N SER A 171 1.16 22.93 20.75
CA SER A 171 1.63 22.09 21.87
C SER A 171 2.85 21.24 21.55
N ASP A 172 3.31 21.21 20.29
CA ASP A 172 4.47 20.43 19.89
C ASP A 172 5.76 21.00 20.53
N LYS A 173 6.66 20.10 21.00
CA LYS A 173 7.93 20.49 21.63
C LYS A 173 8.82 21.32 20.71
N GLY A 174 8.68 21.15 19.38
CA GLY A 174 9.39 21.94 18.37
C GLY A 174 8.91 23.39 18.29
N VAL A 175 7.66 23.67 18.67
CA VAL A 175 7.04 25.01 18.66
C VAL A 175 7.11 25.65 20.04
N THR A 176 6.61 24.97 21.07
CA THR A 176 6.58 25.45 22.46
C THR A 176 7.59 24.67 23.29
N LYS A 177 8.68 25.31 23.70
CA LYS A 177 9.73 24.67 24.50
C LYS A 177 9.38 24.59 25.99
N ASP A 178 8.64 25.55 26.50
CA ASP A 178 8.20 25.60 27.90
C ASP A 178 7.18 24.50 28.19
N ASN A 179 7.57 23.54 29.05
CA ASN A 179 6.75 22.39 29.41
C ASN A 179 5.48 22.78 30.19
N GLN A 180 5.53 23.82 31.01
CA GLN A 180 4.36 24.32 31.74
C GLN A 180 3.35 24.94 30.77
N LEU A 181 3.81 25.78 29.85
CA LEU A 181 2.97 26.39 28.82
C LEU A 181 2.32 25.31 27.93
N ARG A 182 3.06 24.25 27.57
CA ARG A 182 2.47 23.11 26.84
C ARG A 182 1.32 22.48 27.62
N GLY A 183 1.47 22.27 28.91
CA GLY A 183 0.40 21.76 29.78
C GLY A 183 -0.83 22.68 29.77
N ASP A 184 -0.60 23.98 29.93
CA ASP A 184 -1.67 24.99 29.89
C ASP A 184 -2.39 25.03 28.53
N ILE A 185 -1.68 24.77 27.43
CA ILE A 185 -2.25 24.62 26.07
C ILE A 185 -3.15 23.38 26.02
N PHE A 186 -2.70 22.23 26.51
CA PHE A 186 -3.51 21.02 26.53
C PHE A 186 -4.80 21.14 27.34
N ASP A 187 -4.77 21.88 28.46
CA ASP A 187 -5.98 22.18 29.23
C ASP A 187 -7.04 22.97 28.42
N ARG A 188 -6.59 23.78 27.44
CA ARG A 188 -7.47 24.52 26.52
C ARG A 188 -7.94 23.63 25.38
N ILE A 189 -7.05 22.81 24.82
CA ILE A 189 -7.41 21.85 23.77
C ILE A 189 -8.48 20.88 24.26
N ALA A 190 -8.38 20.39 25.50
CA ALA A 190 -9.42 19.55 26.10
C ALA A 190 -10.82 20.19 26.10
N LYS A 191 -10.89 21.52 26.25
CA LYS A 191 -12.14 22.28 26.18
C LYS A 191 -12.63 22.54 24.76
N ALA A 192 -11.76 22.36 23.76
CA ALA A 192 -12.06 22.56 22.35
C ALA A 192 -12.51 21.27 21.65
N THR A 193 -12.38 20.10 22.29
CA THR A 193 -12.83 18.81 21.73
C THR A 193 -14.34 18.79 21.59
N VAL A 194 -14.82 18.57 20.38
CA VAL A 194 -16.25 18.56 20.03
C VAL A 194 -16.64 17.26 19.34
N THR A 195 -15.71 16.68 18.59
CA THR A 195 -15.94 15.46 17.81
C THR A 195 -15.16 14.30 18.39
N PRO A 196 -15.57 13.03 18.13
CA PRO A 196 -14.75 11.87 18.47
C PRO A 196 -13.33 11.92 17.88
N ARG A 197 -13.19 12.59 16.73
CA ARG A 197 -11.89 12.78 16.09
C ARG A 197 -10.99 13.73 16.88
N ASP A 198 -11.55 14.87 17.33
CA ASP A 198 -10.81 15.82 18.18
C ASP A 198 -10.36 15.14 19.47
N GLU A 199 -11.26 14.36 20.10
CA GLU A 199 -10.99 13.63 21.34
C GLU A 199 -9.87 12.60 21.15
N ALA A 200 -9.92 11.84 20.05
CA ALA A 200 -8.86 10.88 19.71
C ALA A 200 -7.51 11.59 19.51
N GLN A 201 -7.49 12.69 18.78
CA GLN A 201 -6.27 13.49 18.55
C GLN A 201 -5.72 14.10 19.85
N TYR A 202 -6.62 14.63 20.68
CA TYR A 202 -6.24 15.13 22.01
C TYR A 202 -5.54 14.03 22.83
N HIS A 203 -6.15 12.85 22.97
CA HIS A 203 -5.58 11.76 23.74
C HIS A 203 -4.20 11.34 23.21
N LEU A 204 -4.05 11.21 21.89
CA LEU A 204 -2.78 10.83 21.26
C LEU A 204 -1.68 11.91 21.46
N ALA A 205 -2.04 13.18 21.33
CA ALA A 205 -1.09 14.27 21.48
C ALA A 205 -0.72 14.50 22.96
N PHE A 206 -1.70 14.45 23.86
CA PHE A 206 -1.46 14.62 25.29
C PHE A 206 -0.62 13.48 25.89
N ALA A 207 -0.88 12.23 25.48
CA ALA A 207 -0.03 11.11 25.85
C ALA A 207 1.42 11.32 25.37
N SER A 208 1.61 11.83 24.14
CA SER A 208 2.95 12.14 23.63
C SER A 208 3.63 13.25 24.46
N TYR A 209 2.90 14.30 24.84
CA TYR A 209 3.40 15.36 25.73
C TYR A 209 3.85 14.79 27.09
N LEU A 210 3.08 13.88 27.69
CA LEU A 210 3.46 13.24 28.96
C LEU A 210 4.75 12.44 28.84
N LEU A 211 5.05 11.88 27.67
CA LEU A 211 6.27 11.11 27.40
C LEU A 211 7.49 12.00 27.08
N ASP A 212 7.26 13.13 26.36
CA ASP A 212 8.31 13.99 25.84
C ASP A 212 8.66 15.15 26.80
N GLY A 213 7.84 15.36 27.81
CA GLY A 213 8.01 16.41 28.81
C GLY A 213 9.19 16.18 29.75
N GLU A 214 9.80 17.27 30.24
CA GLU A 214 10.81 17.20 31.26
C GLU A 214 10.15 17.15 32.66
N TRP A 215 10.18 15.97 33.27
CA TRP A 215 9.52 15.72 34.55
C TRP A 215 10.53 15.42 35.66
N PRO A 216 10.24 15.77 36.93
CA PRO A 216 11.00 15.30 38.07
C PRO A 216 11.09 13.77 38.08
N LYS A 217 12.25 13.22 38.45
CA LYS A 217 12.53 11.76 38.41
C LYS A 217 11.48 10.93 39.17
N GLU A 218 11.02 11.43 40.29
CA GLU A 218 9.99 10.78 41.10
C GLU A 218 8.64 10.64 40.42
N ASN A 219 8.35 11.46 39.44
CA ASN A 219 7.05 11.49 38.72
C ASN A 219 7.07 10.80 37.36
N VAL A 220 8.25 10.35 36.89
CA VAL A 220 8.40 9.82 35.51
C VAL A 220 7.51 8.58 35.29
N LEU A 221 7.52 7.61 36.19
CA LEU A 221 6.72 6.39 36.02
C LEU A 221 5.21 6.69 36.03
N GLU A 222 4.76 7.61 36.90
CA GLU A 222 3.34 7.97 36.95
C GLU A 222 2.93 8.70 35.66
N ARG A 223 3.76 9.59 35.12
CA ARG A 223 3.50 10.23 33.83
C ARG A 223 3.47 9.24 32.66
N GLN A 224 4.33 8.21 32.71
CA GLN A 224 4.28 7.12 31.72
C GLN A 224 2.99 6.30 31.85
N ARG A 225 2.52 6.01 33.04
CA ARG A 225 1.22 5.35 33.28
C ARG A 225 0.05 6.23 32.80
N ASP A 226 0.09 7.54 33.06
CA ASP A 226 -0.91 8.48 32.55
C ASP A 226 -0.94 8.49 31.04
N ALA A 227 0.22 8.52 30.38
CA ALA A 227 0.30 8.42 28.93
C ALA A 227 -0.31 7.09 28.42
N ALA A 228 -0.04 5.97 29.10
CA ALA A 228 -0.65 4.69 28.75
C ALA A 228 -2.17 4.72 28.90
N ARG A 229 -2.71 5.38 29.95
CA ARG A 229 -4.16 5.56 30.15
C ARG A 229 -4.80 6.33 28.98
N HIS A 230 -4.15 7.38 28.48
CA HIS A 230 -4.67 8.13 27.34
C HIS A 230 -4.65 7.35 26.04
N PHE A 231 -3.58 6.60 25.73
CA PHE A 231 -3.58 5.70 24.56
C PHE A 231 -4.63 4.60 24.71
N GLN A 232 -4.76 4.05 25.91
CA GLN A 232 -5.74 2.99 26.19
C GLN A 232 -7.18 3.51 26.10
N ALA A 233 -7.47 4.75 26.48
CA ALA A 233 -8.79 5.36 26.33
C ALA A 233 -9.24 5.40 24.85
N VAL A 234 -8.31 5.63 23.92
CA VAL A 234 -8.60 5.54 22.49
C VAL A 234 -8.96 4.11 22.09
N LEU A 235 -8.25 3.09 22.61
CA LEU A 235 -8.50 1.69 22.28
C LEU A 235 -9.80 1.16 22.88
N GLU A 236 -10.16 1.60 24.09
CA GLU A 236 -11.37 1.15 24.77
C GLU A 236 -12.65 1.68 24.14
N ASN A 237 -12.58 2.84 23.47
CA ASN A 237 -13.75 3.44 22.83
C ASN A 237 -13.73 3.21 21.30
N PRO A 238 -14.63 2.35 20.74
CA PRO A 238 -14.70 2.08 19.31
C PRO A 238 -14.87 3.32 18.43
N MET A 239 -15.62 4.32 18.94
CA MET A 239 -15.85 5.58 18.24
C MET A 239 -14.57 6.40 18.11
N LEU A 240 -13.70 6.34 19.10
CA LEU A 240 -12.38 6.98 19.04
C LEU A 240 -11.42 6.16 18.20
N ALA A 241 -11.30 4.85 18.45
CA ALA A 241 -10.35 3.97 17.75
C ALA A 241 -10.52 3.96 16.23
N GLY A 242 -11.75 4.12 15.74
CA GLY A 242 -12.08 4.15 14.31
C GLY A 242 -11.80 5.48 13.61
N GLN A 243 -11.44 6.55 14.34
CA GLN A 243 -11.22 7.86 13.73
C GLN A 243 -9.92 7.89 12.91
N LEU A 244 -9.96 8.59 11.77
CA LEU A 244 -8.76 8.89 11.02
C LEU A 244 -8.11 10.16 11.59
N VAL A 245 -6.86 10.03 11.99
CA VAL A 245 -6.06 11.13 12.54
C VAL A 245 -4.83 11.40 11.66
N PRO A 246 -4.40 12.65 11.50
CA PRO A 246 -3.24 12.98 10.67
C PRO A 246 -1.94 12.58 11.37
N ARG A 247 -1.00 12.03 10.61
CA ARG A 247 0.33 11.64 11.06
C ARG A 247 1.35 11.87 9.95
N ALA A 248 2.30 12.78 10.15
CA ALA A 248 3.42 13.01 9.24
C ALA A 248 3.02 13.06 7.74
N GLY A 249 1.93 13.77 7.42
CA GLY A 249 1.38 13.84 6.05
C GLY A 249 0.41 12.71 5.68
N THR A 250 0.09 11.81 6.61
CA THR A 250 -0.77 10.64 6.41
C THR A 250 -2.03 10.71 7.25
N TRP A 251 -3.00 9.86 6.94
CA TRP A 251 -4.17 9.63 7.78
C TRP A 251 -4.19 8.17 8.23
N GLN A 252 -4.17 7.95 9.53
CA GLN A 252 -4.18 6.62 10.13
C GLN A 252 -5.32 6.49 11.14
N GLN A 253 -5.84 5.28 11.33
CA GLN A 253 -6.80 5.05 12.41
C GLN A 253 -6.13 5.29 13.77
N SER A 254 -6.77 6.08 14.60
CA SER A 254 -6.27 6.44 15.94
C SER A 254 -6.02 5.23 16.84
N GLY A 255 -6.83 4.18 16.72
CA GLY A 255 -6.62 2.94 17.45
C GLY A 255 -5.31 2.23 17.07
N VAL A 256 -4.96 2.23 15.77
CA VAL A 256 -3.67 1.67 15.30
C VAL A 256 -2.51 2.50 15.84
N GLU A 257 -2.61 3.84 15.75
CA GLU A 257 -1.60 4.74 16.30
C GLU A 257 -1.41 4.54 17.82
N ALA A 258 -2.51 4.47 18.58
CA ALA A 258 -2.48 4.25 20.02
C ALA A 258 -1.81 2.91 20.37
N ARG A 259 -2.15 1.83 19.65
CA ARG A 259 -1.55 0.51 19.85
C ARG A 259 -0.06 0.51 19.57
N MET A 260 0.37 1.11 18.47
CA MET A 260 1.79 1.21 18.12
C MET A 260 2.59 1.98 19.17
N LYS A 261 2.07 3.13 19.63
CA LYS A 261 2.72 3.93 20.67
C LYS A 261 2.78 3.22 22.00
N LEU A 262 1.72 2.52 22.40
CA LEU A 262 1.74 1.69 23.62
C LEU A 262 2.73 0.54 23.52
N ALA A 263 2.82 -0.14 22.38
CA ALA A 263 3.79 -1.21 22.16
C ALA A 263 5.23 -0.68 22.31
N ALA A 264 5.54 0.45 21.69
CA ALA A 264 6.83 1.13 21.81
C ALA A 264 7.12 1.57 23.25
N MET A 265 6.11 2.02 23.99
CA MET A 265 6.26 2.36 25.43
C MET A 265 6.61 1.15 26.26
N ILE A 266 5.89 0.03 26.07
CA ILE A 266 6.16 -1.23 26.80
C ILE A 266 7.58 -1.71 26.51
N GLU A 267 8.03 -1.61 25.28
CA GLU A 267 9.38 -1.99 24.88
C GLU A 267 10.45 -1.08 25.52
N ARG A 268 10.23 0.22 25.52
CA ARG A 268 11.20 1.22 26.01
C ARG A 268 11.24 1.32 27.53
N PHE A 269 10.11 1.28 28.20
CA PHE A 269 10.00 1.55 29.65
C PHE A 269 9.68 0.32 30.49
N GLY A 270 9.46 -0.83 29.84
CA GLY A 270 9.10 -2.07 30.51
C GLY A 270 7.59 -2.21 30.76
N ARG A 271 7.20 -3.40 31.20
CA ARG A 271 5.79 -3.79 31.32
C ARG A 271 5.02 -3.07 32.43
N ALA A 272 5.71 -2.50 33.40
CA ALA A 272 5.11 -1.81 34.55
C ALA A 272 4.19 -0.63 34.16
N VAL A 273 4.40 -0.06 32.96
CA VAL A 273 3.54 1.02 32.45
C VAL A 273 2.16 0.53 32.01
N TYR A 274 1.99 -0.78 31.74
CA TYR A 274 0.76 -1.39 31.24
C TYR A 274 0.13 -2.43 32.20
N GLU A 275 0.69 -2.59 33.39
CA GLU A 275 0.28 -3.61 34.37
C GLU A 275 -1.21 -3.52 34.76
N GLU A 276 -1.72 -2.31 34.99
CA GLU A 276 -3.14 -2.04 35.27
C GLU A 276 -4.08 -2.66 34.21
N PHE A 277 -3.69 -2.57 32.94
CA PHE A 277 -4.49 -3.08 31.82
C PHE A 277 -4.31 -4.59 31.64
N ASP A 278 -3.16 -5.14 31.98
CA ASP A 278 -2.93 -6.59 32.06
C ASP A 278 -3.87 -7.24 33.09
N GLU A 279 -4.00 -6.61 34.25
CA GLU A 279 -4.90 -7.10 35.33
C GLU A 279 -6.37 -7.00 34.95
N ARG A 280 -6.79 -5.87 34.36
CA ARG A 280 -8.17 -5.68 33.86
C ARG A 280 -8.51 -6.71 32.78
N ALA A 281 -7.64 -6.91 31.80
CA ALA A 281 -7.84 -7.87 30.72
C ALA A 281 -7.90 -9.31 31.25
N ALA A 282 -7.06 -9.67 32.22
CA ALA A 282 -7.08 -10.99 32.83
C ALA A 282 -8.36 -11.24 33.64
N ALA A 283 -8.82 -10.27 34.41
CA ALA A 283 -10.05 -10.36 35.18
C ALA A 283 -11.27 -10.55 34.23
N GLU A 284 -11.34 -9.79 33.14
CA GLU A 284 -12.41 -9.87 32.16
C GLU A 284 -12.38 -11.19 31.38
N LEU A 285 -11.21 -11.67 30.96
CA LEU A 285 -11.07 -12.98 30.31
C LEU A 285 -11.55 -14.10 31.23
N ASN A 286 -11.16 -14.08 32.51
CA ASN A 286 -11.62 -15.06 33.48
C ASN A 286 -13.14 -15.02 33.65
N ARG A 287 -13.75 -13.83 33.73
CA ARG A 287 -15.22 -13.67 33.79
C ARG A 287 -15.91 -14.30 32.58
N LEU A 288 -15.38 -14.03 31.35
CA LEU A 288 -15.97 -14.51 30.11
C LEU A 288 -15.84 -16.03 29.93
N THR A 289 -14.79 -16.64 30.47
CA THR A 289 -14.54 -18.08 30.33
C THR A 289 -15.09 -18.96 31.43
N LEU A 290 -15.55 -18.40 32.56
CA LEU A 290 -16.05 -19.13 33.73
C LEU A 290 -17.23 -20.09 33.44
N GLY A 291 -18.03 -19.80 32.41
CA GLY A 291 -19.20 -20.61 32.04
C GLY A 291 -18.94 -21.79 31.10
N GLY A 292 -17.67 -22.00 30.68
CA GLY A 292 -17.24 -23.08 29.76
C GLY A 292 -17.67 -22.93 28.31
N ASN A 293 -18.54 -21.99 27.98
CA ASN A 293 -18.98 -21.67 26.63
C ASN A 293 -18.99 -20.16 26.40
N PRO A 294 -17.81 -19.54 26.26
CA PRO A 294 -17.71 -18.10 26.14
C PRO A 294 -18.31 -17.59 24.83
N ASP A 295 -18.90 -16.38 24.87
CA ASP A 295 -19.36 -15.69 23.69
C ASP A 295 -18.12 -15.19 22.92
N ALA A 296 -18.03 -15.62 21.65
CA ALA A 296 -16.93 -15.22 20.76
C ALA A 296 -16.92 -13.71 20.52
N THR A 297 -18.07 -13.05 20.47
CA THR A 297 -18.16 -11.61 20.22
C THR A 297 -17.58 -10.81 21.39
N GLU A 298 -17.90 -11.19 22.64
CA GLU A 298 -17.34 -10.55 23.83
C GLU A 298 -15.81 -10.77 23.93
N LEU A 299 -15.33 -11.98 23.57
CA LEU A 299 -13.91 -12.26 23.55
C LEU A 299 -13.15 -11.44 22.48
N VAL A 300 -13.73 -11.30 21.28
CA VAL A 300 -13.15 -10.44 20.22
C VAL A 300 -13.12 -8.99 20.68
N GLU A 301 -14.18 -8.51 21.32
CA GLU A 301 -14.23 -7.16 21.87
C GLU A 301 -13.18 -6.95 22.98
N LEU A 302 -12.96 -7.93 23.84
CA LEU A 302 -11.88 -7.90 24.83
C LEU A 302 -10.50 -7.72 24.18
N THR A 303 -10.23 -8.46 23.10
CA THR A 303 -8.94 -8.36 22.39
C THR A 303 -8.77 -7.02 21.67
N ARG A 304 -9.87 -6.41 21.25
CA ARG A 304 -9.88 -5.08 20.66
C ARG A 304 -9.57 -4.00 21.71
N LYS A 305 -10.16 -4.13 22.90
CA LYS A 305 -9.94 -3.20 24.02
C LYS A 305 -8.50 -3.27 24.55
N TYR A 306 -7.97 -4.47 24.72
CA TYR A 306 -6.65 -4.69 25.33
C TYR A 306 -5.72 -5.47 24.38
N PRO A 307 -5.35 -4.88 23.22
CA PRO A 307 -4.63 -5.63 22.18
C PRO A 307 -3.20 -6.02 22.58
N LEU A 308 -2.64 -5.40 23.63
CA LEU A 308 -1.30 -5.64 24.10
C LEU A 308 -1.23 -6.38 25.45
N ALA A 309 -2.37 -6.82 25.99
CA ALA A 309 -2.37 -7.52 27.27
C ALA A 309 -1.70 -8.91 27.17
N LYS A 310 -1.12 -9.38 28.26
CA LYS A 310 -0.53 -10.73 28.36
C LYS A 310 -1.53 -11.84 28.00
N THR A 311 -2.82 -11.59 28.21
CA THR A 311 -3.91 -12.53 27.97
C THR A 311 -4.52 -12.43 26.58
N THR A 312 -4.07 -11.50 25.73
CA THR A 312 -4.68 -11.23 24.41
C THR A 312 -4.66 -12.47 23.51
N ALA A 313 -3.51 -13.16 23.41
CA ALA A 313 -3.43 -14.39 22.61
C ALA A 313 -4.36 -15.50 23.16
N ALA A 314 -4.49 -15.61 24.47
CA ALA A 314 -5.41 -16.57 25.10
C ALA A 314 -6.87 -16.23 24.83
N ALA A 315 -7.24 -14.95 24.85
CA ALA A 315 -8.58 -14.50 24.50
C ALA A 315 -8.91 -14.75 23.02
N MET A 316 -7.96 -14.48 22.10
CA MET A 316 -8.11 -14.78 20.67
C MET A 316 -8.25 -16.29 20.42
N LEU A 317 -7.47 -17.12 21.10
CA LEU A 317 -7.56 -18.58 21.03
C LEU A 317 -8.94 -19.05 21.50
N ALA A 318 -9.43 -18.56 22.65
CA ALA A 318 -10.74 -18.89 23.18
C ALA A 318 -11.86 -18.44 22.22
N ALA A 319 -11.74 -17.25 21.62
CA ALA A 319 -12.67 -16.76 20.59
C ALA A 319 -12.66 -17.68 19.36
N GLY A 320 -11.48 -18.04 18.84
CA GLY A 320 -11.34 -18.97 17.72
C GLY A 320 -11.96 -20.33 18.01
N GLU A 321 -11.76 -20.89 19.19
CA GLU A 321 -12.38 -22.15 19.60
C GLU A 321 -13.91 -22.06 19.77
N SER A 322 -14.41 -20.92 20.25
CA SER A 322 -15.85 -20.67 20.36
C SER A 322 -16.51 -20.57 18.98
N LEU A 323 -15.88 -19.79 18.05
CA LEU A 323 -16.32 -19.66 16.67
C LEU A 323 -16.32 -21.02 15.93
N ALA A 324 -15.28 -21.81 16.13
CA ALA A 324 -15.18 -23.15 15.52
C ALA A 324 -16.27 -24.10 15.99
N ARG A 325 -16.63 -24.07 17.29
CA ARG A 325 -17.77 -24.82 17.84
C ARG A 325 -19.11 -24.36 17.26
N GLY A 326 -19.24 -23.07 16.98
CA GLY A 326 -20.41 -22.48 16.31
C GLY A 326 -20.47 -22.71 14.80
N GLY A 327 -19.51 -23.48 14.20
CA GLY A 327 -19.44 -23.73 12.75
C GLY A 327 -18.90 -22.56 11.93
N ARG A 328 -18.46 -21.47 12.56
CA ARG A 328 -17.87 -20.28 11.92
C ARG A 328 -16.36 -20.49 11.72
N HIS A 329 -16.00 -21.46 10.88
CA HIS A 329 -14.62 -21.93 10.74
C HIS A 329 -13.68 -20.88 10.17
N VAL A 330 -14.12 -20.05 9.21
CA VAL A 330 -13.33 -18.97 8.61
C VAL A 330 -13.00 -17.90 9.64
N ASP A 331 -14.00 -17.46 10.40
CA ASP A 331 -13.79 -16.48 11.48
C ASP A 331 -12.88 -17.03 12.58
N ALA A 332 -13.02 -18.34 12.87
CA ALA A 332 -12.13 -19.03 13.81
C ALA A 332 -10.67 -19.00 13.33
N ILE A 333 -10.43 -19.29 12.07
CA ILE A 333 -9.09 -19.20 11.44
C ILE A 333 -8.54 -17.79 11.59
N THR A 334 -9.33 -16.76 11.32
CA THR A 334 -8.91 -15.37 11.45
C THR A 334 -8.43 -15.05 12.87
N GLN A 335 -9.20 -15.43 13.90
CA GLN A 335 -8.80 -15.17 15.28
C GLN A 335 -7.58 -16.00 15.70
N LEU A 336 -7.47 -17.24 15.25
CA LEU A 336 -6.32 -18.11 15.53
C LEU A 336 -5.04 -17.60 14.87
N ARG A 337 -5.12 -17.08 13.65
CA ARG A 337 -3.99 -16.46 12.94
C ARG A 337 -3.52 -15.21 13.67
N ARG A 338 -4.44 -14.34 14.10
CA ARG A 338 -4.14 -13.17 14.93
C ARG A 338 -3.47 -13.58 16.24
N ALA A 339 -4.04 -14.61 16.92
CA ALA A 339 -3.45 -15.14 18.15
C ALA A 339 -2.00 -15.59 17.95
N TYR A 340 -1.70 -16.30 16.86
CA TYR A 340 -0.34 -16.80 16.58
C TYR A 340 0.71 -15.68 16.47
N ARG A 341 0.33 -14.51 15.95
CA ARG A 341 1.22 -13.35 15.75
C ARG A 341 1.56 -12.62 17.04
N GLU A 342 0.70 -12.75 18.06
CA GLU A 342 0.91 -12.05 19.32
C GLU A 342 2.18 -12.56 20.06
N LYS A 343 2.99 -11.63 20.57
CA LYS A 343 4.16 -11.98 21.41
C LYS A 343 3.77 -12.84 22.61
N SER A 344 2.57 -12.64 23.16
CA SER A 344 2.00 -13.43 24.25
C SER A 344 1.59 -14.86 23.86
N ALA A 345 1.64 -15.21 22.57
CA ALA A 345 1.25 -16.52 22.07
C ALA A 345 2.31 -17.61 22.26
N LEU A 346 3.56 -17.26 22.55
CA LEU A 346 4.64 -18.25 22.65
C LEU A 346 4.26 -19.54 23.40
N PRO A 347 3.68 -19.49 24.61
CA PRO A 347 3.29 -20.70 25.35
C PRO A 347 2.04 -21.40 24.80
N LEU A 348 1.34 -20.81 23.83
CA LEU A 348 0.09 -21.29 23.27
C LEU A 348 0.20 -21.74 21.80
N ARG A 349 1.37 -21.55 21.18
CA ARG A 349 1.58 -21.80 19.75
C ARG A 349 1.26 -23.23 19.34
N ASP A 350 1.60 -24.21 20.15
CA ASP A 350 1.29 -25.62 19.88
C ASP A 350 -0.23 -25.84 19.72
N ARG A 351 -1.03 -25.25 20.61
CA ARG A 351 -2.48 -25.32 20.59
C ARG A 351 -3.07 -24.50 19.43
N ILE A 352 -2.56 -23.28 19.20
CA ILE A 352 -3.03 -22.41 18.13
C ILE A 352 -2.80 -23.07 16.77
N VAL A 353 -1.60 -23.60 16.51
CA VAL A 353 -1.28 -24.28 15.23
C VAL A 353 -2.14 -25.52 15.08
N GLY A 354 -2.30 -26.32 16.13
CA GLY A 354 -3.17 -27.49 16.06
C GLY A 354 -4.60 -27.14 15.65
N ARG A 355 -5.18 -26.09 16.27
CA ARG A 355 -6.52 -25.61 15.91
C ARG A 355 -6.59 -25.04 14.50
N LEU A 356 -5.59 -24.28 14.06
CA LEU A 356 -5.52 -23.78 12.67
C LEU A 356 -5.56 -24.94 11.66
N VAL A 357 -4.73 -25.94 11.84
CA VAL A 357 -4.68 -27.12 10.97
C VAL A 357 -6.03 -27.82 10.91
N GLU A 358 -6.66 -28.05 12.08
CA GLU A 358 -7.99 -28.67 12.16
C GLU A 358 -9.05 -27.87 11.39
N GLN A 359 -9.04 -26.53 11.53
CA GLN A 359 -10.02 -25.68 10.86
C GLN A 359 -9.81 -25.66 9.34
N TYR A 360 -8.56 -25.54 8.88
CA TYR A 360 -8.25 -25.60 7.44
C TYR A 360 -8.65 -26.92 6.80
N VAL A 361 -8.44 -28.04 7.48
CA VAL A 361 -8.91 -29.36 7.01
C VAL A 361 -10.43 -29.39 6.92
N ARG A 362 -11.15 -28.86 7.92
CA ARG A 362 -12.62 -28.83 7.93
C ARG A 362 -13.23 -28.03 6.79
N ILE A 363 -12.60 -26.91 6.39
CA ILE A 363 -13.08 -26.09 5.27
C ILE A 363 -12.55 -26.59 3.90
N GLY A 364 -11.91 -27.77 3.85
CA GLY A 364 -11.40 -28.35 2.61
C GLY A 364 -10.19 -27.63 2.00
N LYS A 365 -9.35 -26.99 2.84
CA LYS A 365 -8.11 -26.32 2.41
C LYS A 365 -6.86 -27.04 2.96
N PRO A 366 -6.61 -28.31 2.56
CA PRO A 366 -5.50 -29.10 3.10
C PRO A 366 -4.13 -28.51 2.79
N LEU A 367 -3.96 -27.79 1.69
CA LEU A 367 -2.71 -27.08 1.36
C LEU A 367 -2.34 -26.03 2.41
N ARG A 368 -3.32 -25.26 2.90
CA ARG A 368 -3.10 -24.31 3.99
C ARG A 368 -2.76 -25.01 5.31
N ALA A 369 -3.43 -26.11 5.60
CA ALA A 369 -3.09 -26.93 6.76
C ALA A 369 -1.64 -27.42 6.70
N ARG A 370 -1.18 -27.85 5.52
CA ARG A 370 0.20 -28.23 5.27
C ARG A 370 1.18 -27.09 5.49
N GLN A 371 0.92 -25.89 4.97
CA GLN A 371 1.78 -24.72 5.15
C GLN A 371 1.99 -24.43 6.65
N TRP A 372 0.93 -24.50 7.43
CA TRP A 372 1.01 -24.34 8.88
C TRP A 372 1.83 -25.44 9.57
N LEU A 373 1.73 -26.69 9.14
CA LEU A 373 2.55 -27.79 9.67
C LEU A 373 4.02 -27.64 9.28
N SER A 374 4.31 -27.24 8.04
CA SER A 374 5.67 -26.96 7.59
C SER A 374 6.30 -25.80 8.36
N ARG A 375 5.50 -24.76 8.67
CA ARG A 375 5.92 -23.66 9.52
C ARG A 375 6.20 -24.14 10.96
N ALA A 376 5.31 -24.95 11.51
CA ALA A 376 5.51 -25.55 12.82
C ALA A 376 6.81 -26.39 12.91
N GLU A 377 7.13 -27.14 11.87
CA GLU A 377 8.38 -27.92 11.79
C GLU A 377 9.61 -26.99 11.81
N ARG A 378 9.60 -25.91 11.03
CA ARG A 378 10.67 -24.90 11.01
C ARG A 378 10.86 -24.22 12.36
N ASP A 379 9.75 -23.87 13.01
CA ASP A 379 9.73 -23.12 14.27
C ASP A 379 9.88 -24.05 15.50
N ASN A 380 10.09 -25.36 15.28
CA ASN A 380 10.17 -26.41 16.33
C ASN A 380 8.92 -26.42 17.24
N ILE A 381 7.74 -26.19 16.68
CA ILE A 381 6.45 -26.26 17.35
C ILE A 381 5.90 -27.68 17.20
N SER A 382 5.39 -28.26 18.31
CA SER A 382 4.69 -29.56 18.31
C SER A 382 3.18 -29.32 18.38
N PRO A 383 2.47 -29.23 17.23
CA PRO A 383 1.06 -28.86 17.22
C PRO A 383 0.20 -29.86 17.99
N MET A 384 -0.80 -29.38 18.69
CA MET A 384 -1.74 -30.22 19.46
C MET A 384 -2.85 -30.74 18.56
N ARG A 385 -3.03 -32.07 18.53
CA ARG A 385 -4.12 -32.78 17.87
C ARG A 385 -4.87 -33.61 18.91
N ASP A 386 -6.18 -33.43 19.06
CA ASP A 386 -7.00 -34.11 20.05
C ASP A 386 -6.42 -34.04 21.48
N GLY A 387 -5.86 -32.88 21.85
CA GLY A 387 -5.27 -32.62 23.15
C GLY A 387 -3.90 -33.22 23.40
N LYS A 388 -3.27 -33.81 22.40
CA LYS A 388 -1.90 -34.38 22.47
C LYS A 388 -0.97 -33.67 21.53
N ALA A 389 0.25 -33.41 21.97
CA ALA A 389 1.31 -32.89 21.12
C ALA A 389 1.71 -33.94 20.08
N VAL A 390 1.76 -33.57 18.81
CA VAL A 390 2.09 -34.42 17.67
C VAL A 390 3.27 -33.80 16.91
N ILE A 391 4.15 -34.65 16.39
CA ILE A 391 5.22 -34.17 15.52
C ILE A 391 4.59 -33.64 14.24
N ALA A 392 4.87 -32.39 13.85
CA ALA A 392 4.29 -31.73 12.68
C ALA A 392 4.45 -32.56 11.40
N ARG A 393 5.62 -33.16 11.18
CA ARG A 393 5.92 -34.04 10.05
C ARG A 393 5.02 -35.29 9.99
N THR A 394 4.71 -35.89 11.15
CA THR A 394 3.80 -37.05 11.23
C THR A 394 2.39 -36.65 10.84
N TRP A 395 1.90 -35.56 11.36
CA TRP A 395 0.56 -35.04 10.99
C TRP A 395 0.50 -34.66 9.51
N LEU A 396 1.61 -34.11 8.97
CA LEU A 396 1.72 -33.78 7.55
C LEU A 396 1.56 -35.04 6.67
N ALA A 397 2.20 -36.16 7.05
CA ALA A 397 2.06 -37.44 6.35
C ALA A 397 0.62 -37.97 6.43
N ASP A 398 -0.07 -37.80 7.57
CA ASP A 398 -1.46 -38.23 7.75
C ASP A 398 -2.45 -37.48 6.86
N LEU A 399 -2.12 -36.26 6.41
CA LEU A 399 -3.00 -35.46 5.53
C LEU A 399 -3.07 -36.04 4.10
N GLY A 400 -2.17 -36.98 3.75
CA GLY A 400 -2.17 -37.65 2.48
C GLY A 400 -1.61 -36.89 1.30
N ASP A 401 -1.53 -37.53 0.14
CA ASP A 401 -0.94 -36.97 -1.10
C ASP A 401 -1.70 -35.74 -1.63
N GLU A 402 -2.99 -35.64 -1.37
CA GLU A 402 -3.79 -34.43 -1.73
C GLU A 402 -3.30 -33.18 -1.02
N ALA A 403 -2.79 -33.31 0.20
CA ALA A 403 -2.18 -32.23 0.97
C ALA A 403 -0.68 -32.04 0.63
N MET A 404 -0.06 -32.96 -0.07
CA MET A 404 1.38 -32.94 -0.35
C MET A 404 1.79 -31.99 -1.47
N GLY A 405 0.88 -31.08 -1.88
CA GLY A 405 1.25 -29.95 -2.74
C GLY A 405 1.63 -30.32 -4.17
N THR A 406 1.25 -31.47 -4.64
CA THR A 406 0.92 -31.58 -6.04
C THR A 406 -0.27 -30.66 -6.23
N GLN A 407 -0.07 -29.49 -6.87
CA GLN A 407 -1.16 -28.71 -7.43
C GLN A 407 -2.20 -29.71 -7.90
N ALA A 408 -3.46 -29.55 -7.49
CA ALA A 408 -4.52 -30.36 -8.04
C ALA A 408 -4.55 -30.04 -9.53
N LEU A 409 -3.71 -30.72 -10.28
CA LEU A 409 -3.62 -30.57 -11.73
C LEU A 409 -4.74 -31.36 -12.38
N PRO A 410 -5.37 -30.77 -13.40
CA PRO A 410 -6.40 -31.47 -14.14
C PRO A 410 -5.90 -32.82 -14.71
N LEU A 411 -6.75 -33.80 -14.59
CA LEU A 411 -6.46 -35.12 -15.17
C LEU A 411 -6.85 -35.13 -16.65
N LEU A 412 -5.86 -35.15 -17.53
CA LEU A 412 -6.04 -35.37 -18.96
C LEU A 412 -5.82 -36.81 -19.31
N ARG A 413 -6.71 -37.35 -20.17
CA ARG A 413 -6.58 -38.70 -20.74
C ARG A 413 -5.65 -38.68 -21.94
N ASP A 414 -5.33 -39.86 -22.43
CA ASP A 414 -4.43 -40.05 -23.57
C ASP A 414 -5.01 -39.66 -24.92
N LYS A 415 -6.32 -39.34 -24.97
CA LYS A 415 -7.01 -38.92 -26.19
C LYS A 415 -8.04 -37.87 -25.88
N LEU A 416 -8.11 -36.83 -26.71
CA LEU A 416 -9.15 -35.81 -26.68
C LEU A 416 -10.22 -36.13 -27.74
N GLY A 417 -11.43 -35.73 -27.47
CA GLY A 417 -12.56 -35.86 -28.37
C GLY A 417 -12.60 -34.80 -29.49
N LYS A 418 -13.73 -34.70 -30.20
CA LYS A 418 -13.88 -33.75 -31.29
C LYS A 418 -14.14 -32.33 -30.73
N PRO A 419 -13.46 -31.29 -31.27
CA PRO A 419 -13.72 -29.90 -30.91
C PRO A 419 -15.15 -29.49 -31.23
N SER A 420 -15.75 -28.64 -30.38
CA SER A 420 -17.02 -27.96 -30.62
C SER A 420 -16.91 -26.49 -30.28
N ILE A 421 -17.61 -25.63 -30.98
CA ILE A 421 -17.63 -24.19 -30.73
C ILE A 421 -18.87 -23.84 -29.92
N LEU A 422 -18.70 -23.19 -28.83
CA LEU A 422 -19.73 -22.65 -27.95
C LEU A 422 -19.87 -21.15 -28.19
N ALA A 423 -21.09 -20.66 -28.27
CA ALA A 423 -21.35 -19.23 -28.15
C ALA A 423 -20.99 -18.78 -26.73
N GLY A 424 -20.40 -17.62 -26.60
CA GLY A 424 -19.99 -17.05 -25.31
C GLY A 424 -18.49 -17.10 -25.05
N SER A 425 -18.01 -16.09 -24.35
CA SER A 425 -16.60 -15.93 -23.97
C SER A 425 -16.32 -16.50 -22.58
N LEU A 426 -15.12 -17.00 -22.38
CA LEU A 426 -14.64 -17.42 -21.07
C LEU A 426 -14.38 -16.20 -20.18
N LEU A 427 -14.84 -16.25 -18.95
CA LEU A 427 -14.44 -15.32 -17.91
C LEU A 427 -13.51 -16.04 -16.94
N LEU A 428 -12.24 -15.68 -16.97
CA LEU A 428 -11.24 -16.26 -16.09
C LEU A 428 -10.93 -15.30 -14.93
N PRO A 429 -10.68 -15.82 -13.71
CA PRO A 429 -10.41 -14.97 -12.55
C PRO A 429 -9.10 -14.19 -12.72
N LYS A 430 -9.19 -12.85 -12.80
CA LYS A 430 -8.01 -11.99 -13.07
C LYS A 430 -7.05 -11.84 -11.91
N SER A 431 -7.56 -11.90 -10.68
CA SER A 431 -6.75 -11.66 -9.47
C SER A 431 -6.41 -12.94 -8.70
N GLN A 432 -6.87 -14.08 -9.18
CA GLN A 432 -6.69 -15.36 -8.52
C GLN A 432 -5.57 -16.17 -9.19
N PRO A 433 -4.59 -16.70 -8.44
CA PRO A 433 -3.62 -17.63 -8.99
C PRO A 433 -4.28 -18.87 -9.62
N ARG A 434 -3.76 -19.33 -10.76
CA ARG A 434 -4.37 -20.45 -11.52
C ARG A 434 -4.45 -21.75 -10.74
N ASP A 435 -3.49 -22.01 -9.87
CA ASP A 435 -3.45 -23.17 -9.00
C ASP A 435 -4.58 -23.22 -7.95
N GLN A 436 -5.28 -22.10 -7.77
CA GLN A 436 -6.44 -21.98 -6.90
C GLN A 436 -7.78 -22.03 -7.66
N TRP A 437 -7.75 -22.16 -8.99
CA TRP A 437 -8.98 -22.23 -9.77
C TRP A 437 -9.69 -23.58 -9.58
N PRO A 438 -11.04 -23.61 -9.57
CA PRO A 438 -11.74 -24.88 -9.63
C PRO A 438 -11.41 -25.63 -10.93
N LEU A 439 -11.15 -26.91 -10.83
CA LEU A 439 -10.81 -27.76 -11.98
C LEU A 439 -12.04 -28.36 -12.69
N ASP A 440 -13.23 -28.18 -12.11
CA ASP A 440 -14.47 -28.83 -12.53
C ASP A 440 -15.49 -27.85 -13.13
N ARG A 441 -15.21 -26.54 -13.08
CA ARG A 441 -16.16 -25.50 -13.49
C ARG A 441 -15.50 -24.22 -13.97
N VAL A 442 -16.25 -23.43 -14.74
CA VAL A 442 -15.81 -22.15 -15.31
C VAL A 442 -17.00 -21.22 -15.52
N VAL A 443 -16.75 -19.92 -15.49
CA VAL A 443 -17.75 -18.91 -15.82
C VAL A 443 -17.65 -18.56 -17.31
N MET A 444 -18.80 -18.52 -17.98
CA MET A 444 -18.90 -18.07 -19.37
C MET A 444 -19.88 -16.90 -19.47
N GLN A 445 -19.59 -15.95 -20.36
CA GLN A 445 -20.42 -14.79 -20.62
C GLN A 445 -21.15 -14.91 -21.97
N PHE A 446 -22.45 -14.62 -21.94
CA PHE A 446 -23.35 -14.62 -23.10
C PHE A 446 -24.11 -13.28 -23.14
N GLY A 447 -23.49 -12.25 -23.70
CA GLY A 447 -24.04 -10.89 -23.67
C GLY A 447 -24.16 -10.35 -22.24
N ASP A 448 -25.39 -10.04 -21.80
CA ASP A 448 -25.68 -9.55 -20.43
C ASP A 448 -25.98 -10.68 -19.41
N HIS A 449 -25.72 -11.92 -19.79
CA HIS A 449 -25.89 -13.08 -18.93
C HIS A 449 -24.55 -13.80 -18.73
N ILE A 450 -24.34 -14.26 -17.51
CA ILE A 450 -23.22 -15.13 -17.16
C ILE A 450 -23.75 -16.50 -16.76
N GLN A 451 -23.03 -17.54 -17.12
CA GLN A 451 -23.33 -18.93 -16.76
C GLN A 451 -22.15 -19.56 -16.08
N LEU A 452 -22.38 -20.24 -14.94
CA LEU A 452 -21.43 -21.20 -14.43
C LEU A 452 -21.70 -22.52 -15.12
N ARG A 453 -20.65 -23.11 -15.72
CA ARG A 453 -20.70 -24.40 -16.38
C ARG A 453 -19.69 -25.36 -15.78
N GLY A 454 -20.00 -26.64 -15.75
CA GLY A 454 -19.10 -27.62 -15.17
C GLY A 454 -19.60 -29.05 -15.27
N GLY A 455 -18.87 -29.95 -14.60
CA GLY A 455 -19.14 -31.37 -14.62
C GLY A 455 -18.69 -32.06 -15.89
N PRO A 456 -18.80 -33.40 -15.95
CA PRO A 456 -18.33 -34.21 -17.10
C PRO A 456 -19.06 -33.92 -18.43
N ALA A 457 -20.31 -33.48 -18.37
CA ALA A 457 -21.11 -33.11 -19.55
C ALA A 457 -21.09 -31.60 -19.87
N PHE A 458 -20.29 -30.82 -19.12
CA PHE A 458 -20.17 -29.38 -19.25
C PHE A 458 -21.53 -28.65 -19.15
N GLU A 459 -22.34 -29.05 -18.20
CA GLU A 459 -23.70 -28.58 -18.02
C GLU A 459 -23.74 -27.15 -17.45
N ARG A 460 -24.84 -26.45 -17.75
CA ARG A 460 -25.14 -25.18 -17.09
C ARG A 460 -25.61 -25.44 -15.67
N LEU A 461 -24.82 -25.03 -14.69
CA LEU A 461 -25.15 -25.17 -13.28
C LEU A 461 -26.15 -24.09 -12.84
N TRP A 462 -25.90 -22.86 -13.25
CA TRP A 462 -26.83 -21.74 -13.07
C TRP A 462 -26.56 -20.63 -14.10
N GLU A 463 -27.47 -19.64 -14.13
CA GLU A 463 -27.39 -18.46 -14.98
C GLU A 463 -27.82 -17.23 -14.17
N ALA A 464 -27.12 -16.10 -14.34
CA ALA A 464 -27.42 -14.83 -13.70
C ALA A 464 -27.25 -13.69 -14.71
N LYS A 465 -28.02 -12.62 -14.52
CA LYS A 465 -27.88 -11.40 -15.32
C LYS A 465 -26.85 -10.49 -14.66
N LEU A 466 -25.86 -10.05 -15.45
CA LEU A 466 -24.82 -9.13 -15.03
C LEU A 466 -24.46 -8.20 -16.20
N GLU A 467 -23.92 -7.02 -15.92
CA GLU A 467 -23.48 -6.08 -16.94
C GLU A 467 -22.43 -6.73 -17.87
N PRO A 468 -22.46 -6.45 -19.19
CA PRO A 468 -21.55 -7.08 -20.16
C PRO A 468 -20.06 -6.86 -19.92
N GLU A 469 -19.71 -5.78 -19.18
CA GLU A 469 -18.34 -5.42 -18.83
C GLU A 469 -17.85 -6.06 -17.52
N ALA A 470 -18.67 -6.92 -16.89
CA ALA A 470 -18.32 -7.58 -15.66
C ALA A 470 -17.09 -8.50 -15.86
N GLN A 471 -16.06 -8.26 -15.07
CA GLN A 471 -14.85 -9.03 -15.06
C GLN A 471 -14.87 -9.97 -13.85
N LEU A 472 -14.66 -11.26 -14.10
CA LEU A 472 -14.48 -12.21 -13.00
C LEU A 472 -13.13 -11.97 -12.36
N ILE A 473 -13.10 -11.72 -11.04
CA ILE A 473 -11.86 -11.47 -10.30
C ILE A 473 -11.51 -12.63 -9.36
N TRP A 474 -12.53 -13.39 -8.91
CA TRP A 474 -12.34 -14.56 -8.05
C TRP A 474 -13.40 -15.62 -8.25
N LEU A 475 -13.00 -16.89 -8.23
CA LEU A 475 -13.90 -18.05 -8.32
C LEU A 475 -13.45 -19.15 -7.38
N ASN A 476 -14.31 -19.58 -6.49
CA ASN A 476 -14.11 -20.77 -5.67
C ASN A 476 -15.42 -21.59 -5.56
N ASN A 477 -15.49 -22.55 -4.65
CA ASN A 477 -16.66 -23.42 -4.48
C ASN A 477 -17.89 -22.74 -3.85
N THR A 478 -17.70 -21.55 -3.28
CA THR A 478 -18.75 -20.81 -2.56
C THR A 478 -19.06 -19.44 -3.16
N LEU A 479 -18.10 -18.82 -3.85
CA LEU A 479 -18.14 -17.43 -4.26
C LEU A 479 -17.66 -17.24 -5.70
N CYS A 480 -18.42 -16.47 -6.49
CA CYS A 480 -18.01 -15.84 -7.72
C CYS A 480 -18.00 -14.32 -7.50
N LEU A 481 -16.84 -13.68 -7.59
CA LEU A 481 -16.68 -12.25 -7.37
C LEU A 481 -16.39 -11.55 -8.69
N PHE A 482 -17.16 -10.52 -8.98
CA PHE A 482 -17.06 -9.73 -10.21
C PHE A 482 -16.73 -8.28 -9.89
N TRP A 483 -15.98 -7.68 -10.79
CA TRP A 483 -15.71 -6.25 -10.85
C TRP A 483 -16.34 -5.65 -12.13
N ILE A 484 -17.08 -4.58 -11.99
CA ILE A 484 -17.69 -3.83 -13.09
C ILE A 484 -16.95 -2.49 -13.19
N GLU A 485 -16.11 -2.36 -14.21
CA GLU A 485 -15.20 -1.22 -14.36
C GLU A 485 -15.95 0.11 -14.53
N SER A 486 -16.99 0.12 -15.38
CA SER A 486 -17.76 1.33 -15.71
C SER A 486 -18.44 1.97 -14.50
N SER A 487 -18.95 1.15 -13.58
CA SER A 487 -19.62 1.60 -12.35
C SER A 487 -18.75 1.50 -11.10
N GLN A 488 -17.51 0.98 -11.24
CA GLN A 488 -16.59 0.65 -10.14
C GLN A 488 -17.30 -0.09 -9.01
N THR A 489 -18.04 -1.13 -9.40
CA THR A 489 -18.90 -1.89 -8.49
C THR A 489 -18.41 -3.32 -8.36
N MET A 490 -18.31 -3.79 -7.13
CA MET A 490 -17.99 -5.18 -6.80
C MET A 490 -19.30 -5.95 -6.53
N VAL A 491 -19.47 -7.09 -7.20
CA VAL A 491 -20.66 -7.95 -7.11
C VAL A 491 -20.25 -9.37 -6.75
N ALA A 492 -20.84 -9.92 -5.70
CA ALA A 492 -20.60 -11.29 -5.26
C ALA A 492 -21.82 -12.16 -5.49
N LEU A 493 -21.63 -13.30 -6.15
CA LEU A 493 -22.64 -14.32 -6.34
C LEU A 493 -22.25 -15.61 -5.62
N ASP A 494 -23.20 -16.26 -5.03
CA ASP A 494 -23.05 -17.62 -4.51
C ASP A 494 -22.74 -18.59 -5.67
N ALA A 495 -21.60 -19.27 -5.60
CA ALA A 495 -21.13 -20.15 -6.65
C ALA A 495 -22.01 -21.42 -6.85
N ARG A 496 -22.93 -21.74 -5.93
CA ARG A 496 -23.82 -22.88 -6.04
C ARG A 496 -25.16 -22.52 -6.69
N SER A 497 -25.66 -21.30 -6.43
CA SER A 497 -26.98 -20.89 -6.82
C SER A 497 -27.05 -19.71 -7.81
N GLY A 498 -25.96 -18.98 -8.01
CA GLY A 498 -25.90 -17.77 -8.84
C GLY A 498 -26.64 -16.57 -8.21
N LYS A 499 -27.09 -16.65 -6.95
CA LYS A 499 -27.76 -15.54 -6.26
C LYS A 499 -26.76 -14.58 -5.64
N LEU A 500 -27.16 -13.32 -5.49
CA LEU A 500 -26.37 -12.33 -4.75
C LEU A 500 -26.08 -12.80 -3.32
N LEU A 501 -24.81 -12.82 -2.91
CA LEU A 501 -24.40 -13.10 -1.54
C LEU A 501 -24.60 -11.88 -0.63
N TRP A 502 -24.26 -10.70 -1.14
CA TRP A 502 -24.38 -9.44 -0.43
C TRP A 502 -24.67 -8.29 -1.41
N LYS A 503 -25.05 -7.12 -0.87
CA LYS A 503 -25.38 -5.94 -1.70
C LYS A 503 -24.14 -5.49 -2.49
N PRO A 504 -24.30 -5.16 -3.80
CA PRO A 504 -23.20 -4.63 -4.61
C PRO A 504 -22.53 -3.43 -3.96
N ILE A 505 -21.22 -3.43 -3.97
CA ILE A 505 -20.38 -2.41 -3.30
C ILE A 505 -19.83 -1.45 -4.34
N LYS A 506 -20.21 -0.17 -4.23
CA LYS A 506 -19.67 0.91 -5.06
C LYS A 506 -18.39 1.47 -4.43
N ALA A 507 -17.25 1.13 -5.00
CA ALA A 507 -15.94 1.47 -4.46
C ALA A 507 -15.71 2.98 -4.33
N GLN A 508 -16.09 3.76 -5.34
CA GLN A 508 -15.92 5.22 -5.31
C GLN A 508 -16.65 5.89 -4.14
N ALA A 509 -17.85 5.44 -3.81
CA ALA A 509 -18.62 5.99 -2.69
C ALA A 509 -17.88 5.75 -1.36
N LEU A 510 -17.36 4.52 -1.18
CA LEU A 510 -16.63 4.17 0.04
C LEU A 510 -15.30 4.92 0.18
N LEU A 511 -14.56 5.10 -0.92
CA LEU A 511 -13.28 5.82 -0.93
C LEU A 511 -13.48 7.32 -0.70
N LYS A 512 -14.57 7.90 -1.20
CA LYS A 512 -14.94 9.31 -0.91
C LYS A 512 -15.25 9.53 0.57
N ASP A 513 -15.90 8.58 1.22
CA ASP A 513 -16.22 8.67 2.65
C ASP A 513 -14.98 8.62 3.55
N MET A 514 -13.83 8.16 3.05
CA MET A 514 -12.58 8.11 3.81
C MET A 514 -11.94 9.48 4.02
N VAL A 515 -12.08 10.38 3.06
CA VAL A 515 -11.67 11.78 3.19
C VAL A 515 -12.88 12.54 3.68
N GLY A 516 -12.96 12.80 4.96
CA GLY A 516 -14.10 13.52 5.54
C GLY A 516 -14.45 14.72 4.68
N GLY A 517 -15.55 14.60 3.94
CA GLY A 517 -16.24 15.70 3.31
C GLY A 517 -15.42 16.72 2.53
N ALA A 518 -14.51 16.30 1.64
CA ALA A 518 -14.23 17.17 0.52
C ALA A 518 -15.57 17.39 -0.19
N ALA A 519 -16.08 18.59 -0.08
CA ALA A 519 -17.39 19.01 -0.55
C ALA A 519 -17.73 18.31 -1.85
N ALA A 520 -18.80 17.51 -1.84
CA ALA A 520 -19.42 17.10 -3.09
C ALA A 520 -19.60 18.40 -3.85
N SER A 521 -18.82 18.60 -4.89
CA SER A 521 -18.91 19.77 -5.75
C SER A 521 -20.35 19.86 -6.20
N ASP A 522 -21.07 20.83 -5.66
CA ASP A 522 -22.36 21.24 -6.24
C ASP A 522 -22.07 21.54 -7.70
N PRO A 523 -22.60 20.77 -8.66
CA PRO A 523 -22.32 20.97 -10.07
C PRO A 523 -22.76 22.36 -10.56
N ASN A 524 -23.49 23.11 -9.74
CA ASN A 524 -23.97 24.45 -10.02
C ASN A 524 -23.17 25.57 -9.31
N ASN A 525 -22.14 25.23 -8.53
CA ASN A 525 -21.27 26.23 -7.90
C ASN A 525 -19.96 26.38 -8.68
N PRO A 526 -19.80 27.39 -9.53
CA PRO A 526 -18.57 27.61 -10.31
C PRO A 526 -17.33 27.95 -9.44
N GLN A 527 -17.49 28.25 -8.17
CA GLN A 527 -16.38 28.46 -7.24
C GLN A 527 -15.95 27.16 -6.52
N ALA A 528 -16.74 26.09 -6.55
CA ALA A 528 -16.36 24.79 -6.06
C ALA A 528 -15.53 23.96 -7.06
N GLN A 529 -15.27 24.50 -8.25
CA GLN A 529 -14.37 23.95 -9.24
C GLN A 529 -12.94 24.46 -9.13
N LEU A 530 -12.48 24.74 -7.93
CA LEU A 530 -11.04 24.70 -7.70
C LEU A 530 -10.65 23.23 -7.78
N PRO A 531 -9.89 22.83 -8.80
CA PRO A 531 -9.47 21.46 -8.92
C PRO A 531 -8.70 21.10 -7.64
N ALA A 532 -9.02 19.95 -7.08
CA ALA A 532 -8.23 19.33 -6.00
C ALA A 532 -6.78 18.99 -6.45
N ASN A 533 -6.38 19.47 -7.60
CA ASN A 533 -5.08 19.46 -8.22
C ASN A 533 -4.67 20.90 -8.58
N GLN A 534 -4.55 21.78 -7.58
CA GLN A 534 -3.54 22.78 -7.78
C GLN A 534 -2.21 22.03 -7.67
N PRO A 535 -1.42 21.94 -8.75
CA PRO A 535 -0.05 21.50 -8.62
C PRO A 535 0.60 22.38 -7.55
N PRO A 536 1.46 21.83 -6.70
CA PRO A 536 2.30 22.64 -5.82
C PRO A 536 2.90 23.70 -6.75
N GLN A 537 2.97 24.93 -6.31
CA GLN A 537 3.30 26.13 -7.12
C GLN A 537 4.57 25.91 -7.96
N GLY A 538 4.46 25.02 -8.92
CA GLY A 538 5.44 24.69 -9.93
C GLY A 538 5.01 25.35 -11.23
N ARG A 539 5.96 26.05 -11.86
CA ARG A 539 5.83 26.76 -13.12
C ARG A 539 5.45 25.86 -14.29
N PHE A 540 5.47 24.51 -14.11
CA PHE A 540 5.33 23.53 -15.16
C PHE A 540 4.19 22.57 -14.89
N ILE A 541 3.38 22.30 -15.92
CA ILE A 541 2.33 21.28 -15.90
C ILE A 541 2.47 20.33 -17.09
N LEU A 542 2.05 19.06 -16.87
CA LEU A 542 1.99 18.07 -17.94
C LEU A 542 0.59 18.13 -18.59
N ARG A 543 0.54 18.54 -19.87
CA ARG A 543 -0.71 18.62 -20.63
C ARG A 543 -0.59 17.79 -21.91
N GLY A 544 -1.38 16.70 -21.99
CA GLY A 544 -1.37 15.81 -23.15
C GLY A 544 -0.03 15.15 -23.45
N GLY A 545 0.79 14.83 -22.41
CA GLY A 545 2.11 14.24 -22.58
C GLY A 545 3.25 15.25 -22.87
N VAL A 546 2.95 16.55 -22.82
CA VAL A 546 3.94 17.64 -23.02
C VAL A 546 4.01 18.47 -21.75
N ILE A 547 5.23 18.75 -21.28
CA ILE A 547 5.45 19.65 -20.14
C ILE A 547 5.26 21.09 -20.64
N VAL A 548 4.34 21.85 -20.02
CA VAL A 548 4.04 23.23 -20.38
C VAL A 548 4.49 24.16 -19.25
N ASP A 549 5.22 25.21 -19.58
CA ASP A 549 5.54 26.31 -18.65
C ASP A 549 4.30 27.21 -18.52
N VAL A 550 3.59 27.12 -17.40
CA VAL A 550 2.38 27.90 -17.11
C VAL A 550 2.64 29.43 -17.09
N GLY A 551 3.89 29.83 -16.94
CA GLY A 551 4.27 31.25 -16.92
C GLY A 551 4.38 31.88 -18.33
N ASN A 552 4.60 31.07 -19.37
CA ASN A 552 4.88 31.56 -20.72
C ASN A 552 4.04 30.88 -21.81
N ASP A 553 3.15 29.96 -21.48
CA ASP A 553 2.35 29.15 -22.43
C ASP A 553 3.19 28.46 -23.55
N ALA A 554 4.51 28.29 -23.32
CA ALA A 554 5.41 27.70 -24.30
C ALA A 554 5.63 26.23 -23.99
N PRO A 555 5.43 25.32 -24.96
CA PRO A 555 5.76 23.92 -24.78
C PRO A 555 7.28 23.79 -24.68
N LEU A 556 7.77 23.22 -23.57
CA LEU A 556 9.15 22.77 -23.47
C LEU A 556 9.28 21.48 -24.26
N LEU A 557 9.85 21.56 -25.45
CA LEU A 557 10.27 20.40 -26.22
C LEU A 557 11.48 19.77 -25.50
N PHE A 558 11.23 18.80 -24.64
CA PHE A 558 12.25 17.87 -24.23
C PHE A 558 12.58 16.98 -25.43
N GLN A 559 13.68 17.26 -26.11
CA GLN A 559 14.33 16.32 -27.02
C GLN A 559 14.97 15.20 -26.18
N GLY A 560 14.15 14.32 -25.72
CA GLY A 560 14.48 13.11 -25.04
C GLY A 560 13.32 12.16 -25.22
N GLN A 561 12.91 11.94 -26.48
CA GLN A 561 12.14 10.76 -26.81
C GLN A 561 13.02 9.54 -26.52
N GLN A 562 13.08 9.09 -25.29
CA GLN A 562 13.19 7.67 -25.09
C GLN A 562 11.84 7.10 -25.52
N ASP A 563 11.81 6.58 -26.72
CA ASP A 563 10.76 5.73 -27.23
C ASP A 563 10.56 4.57 -26.25
N PHE A 564 9.59 4.70 -25.35
CA PHE A 564 8.99 3.56 -24.65
C PHE A 564 8.14 2.70 -25.61
N ARG A 565 8.49 2.70 -26.89
CA ARG A 565 8.09 1.74 -27.91
C ARG A 565 9.04 0.53 -27.93
N GLY A 566 9.56 0.15 -26.83
CA GLY A 566 10.11 -1.17 -26.68
C GLY A 566 8.94 -2.09 -26.34
N GLY A 567 8.50 -2.93 -27.25
CA GLY A 567 7.77 -4.14 -26.90
C GLY A 567 8.63 -4.87 -25.88
N GLY A 568 8.40 -4.63 -24.60
CA GLY A 568 9.12 -5.32 -23.53
C GLY A 568 8.82 -6.79 -23.61
N VAL A 569 9.83 -7.62 -23.43
CA VAL A 569 9.65 -9.06 -23.25
C VAL A 569 8.71 -9.26 -22.06
N LYS A 570 7.65 -10.03 -22.25
CA LYS A 570 6.67 -10.29 -21.20
C LYS A 570 6.90 -11.67 -20.62
N LEU A 571 7.05 -11.72 -19.32
CA LEU A 571 6.95 -12.98 -18.60
C LEU A 571 5.46 -13.24 -18.34
N THR A 572 4.95 -14.37 -18.74
CA THR A 572 3.59 -14.80 -18.47
C THR A 572 3.61 -16.04 -17.62
N MET A 573 2.61 -16.18 -16.77
CA MET A 573 2.40 -17.39 -15.98
C MET A 573 1.10 -18.02 -16.44
N HIS A 574 1.19 -19.19 -17.07
CA HIS A 574 0.05 -19.89 -17.70
C HIS A 574 -0.76 -19.01 -18.67
N GLY A 575 -0.08 -18.26 -19.54
CA GLY A 575 -0.72 -17.41 -20.55
C GLY A 575 -1.35 -16.12 -20.00
N GLN A 576 -1.17 -15.80 -18.73
CA GLN A 576 -1.55 -14.50 -18.18
C GLN A 576 -0.34 -13.60 -18.06
N PRO A 577 -0.41 -12.33 -18.50
CA PRO A 577 0.66 -11.39 -18.26
C PRO A 577 0.82 -11.16 -16.76
N VAL A 578 2.06 -11.31 -16.28
CA VAL A 578 2.38 -10.90 -14.92
C VAL A 578 2.30 -9.39 -14.87
N PRO A 579 1.59 -8.79 -13.92
CA PRO A 579 1.55 -7.35 -13.78
C PRO A 579 2.95 -6.80 -13.48
N THR A 580 3.64 -6.30 -14.51
CA THR A 580 4.94 -5.65 -14.37
C THR A 580 4.84 -4.14 -14.46
N ASP A 581 3.65 -3.62 -14.77
CA ASP A 581 3.46 -2.18 -14.94
C ASP A 581 3.23 -1.50 -13.60
N PRO A 582 3.99 -0.44 -13.29
CA PRO A 582 3.68 0.43 -12.19
C PRO A 582 2.26 1.01 -12.37
N TRP A 583 1.63 1.35 -11.26
CA TRP A 583 0.28 1.90 -11.24
C TRP A 583 0.25 3.32 -11.80
N PHE A 584 -0.02 3.49 -13.10
CA PHE A 584 0.03 4.82 -13.76
C PHE A 584 -1.33 5.45 -14.08
N ALA A 585 -2.43 4.79 -13.87
CA ALA A 585 -3.73 5.35 -14.21
C ALA A 585 -4.26 6.26 -13.08
N GLU A 586 -4.27 7.56 -13.31
CA GLU A 586 -4.62 8.63 -12.35
C GLU A 586 -6.04 8.54 -11.73
N GLN A 587 -6.90 7.67 -12.17
CA GLN A 587 -8.29 7.54 -11.66
C GLN A 587 -8.78 6.10 -11.51
N SER A 588 -7.94 5.11 -11.68
CA SER A 588 -8.37 3.72 -11.59
C SER A 588 -8.41 3.21 -10.15
N VAL A 589 -9.54 2.66 -9.77
CA VAL A 589 -9.67 1.84 -8.57
C VAL A 589 -9.22 0.43 -8.94
N ARG A 590 -8.36 -0.17 -8.12
CA ARG A 590 -7.94 -1.57 -8.28
C ARG A 590 -8.48 -2.44 -7.16
N VAL A 591 -8.76 -3.68 -7.51
CA VAL A 591 -9.17 -4.70 -6.54
C VAL A 591 -8.12 -5.81 -6.55
N ILE A 592 -7.50 -6.04 -5.41
CA ILE A 592 -6.61 -7.19 -5.17
C ILE A 592 -7.25 -8.08 -4.12
N ILE A 593 -7.04 -9.39 -4.23
CA ILE A 593 -7.80 -10.36 -3.46
C ILE A 593 -6.89 -11.48 -2.95
N ASN A 594 -7.16 -11.92 -1.74
CA ASN A 594 -6.73 -13.22 -1.23
C ASN A 594 -7.95 -14.08 -0.87
N ASP A 595 -7.76 -15.21 -0.21
CA ASP A 595 -8.86 -16.12 0.16
C ASP A 595 -9.84 -15.56 1.19
N ALA A 596 -9.56 -14.44 1.82
CA ALA A 596 -10.40 -13.89 2.90
C ALA A 596 -10.84 -12.44 2.65
N ILE A 597 -9.97 -11.62 2.06
CA ILE A 597 -10.17 -10.18 1.91
C ILE A 597 -10.08 -9.76 0.45
N ALA A 598 -11.03 -8.95 0.02
CA ALA A 598 -10.90 -8.12 -1.16
C ALA A 598 -10.45 -6.72 -0.73
N CYS A 599 -9.27 -6.30 -1.16
CA CYS A 599 -8.77 -4.96 -0.92
C CYS A 599 -9.05 -4.06 -2.13
N ILE A 600 -9.83 -3.02 -1.91
CA ILE A 600 -10.05 -1.95 -2.88
C ILE A 600 -9.01 -0.86 -2.61
N ALA A 601 -8.30 -0.44 -3.64
CA ALA A 601 -7.29 0.60 -3.53
C ALA A 601 -7.40 1.61 -4.68
N ASP A 602 -7.11 2.87 -4.44
CA ASP A 602 -7.00 3.90 -5.47
C ASP A 602 -5.58 4.46 -5.60
N ALA A 603 -5.39 5.28 -6.63
CA ALA A 603 -4.10 5.88 -6.92
C ALA A 603 -3.58 6.85 -5.84
N SER A 604 -4.47 7.37 -4.98
CA SER A 604 -4.11 8.26 -3.86
C SER A 604 -3.72 7.50 -2.59
N GLY A 605 -3.64 6.17 -2.64
CA GLY A 605 -3.23 5.35 -1.50
C GLY A 605 -4.34 5.11 -0.46
N ARG A 606 -5.61 5.31 -0.80
CA ARG A 606 -6.73 4.90 0.04
C ARG A 606 -7.02 3.42 -0.18
N LEU A 607 -7.07 2.66 0.90
CA LEU A 607 -7.32 1.22 0.89
C LEU A 607 -8.51 0.87 1.78
N ILE A 608 -9.32 -0.08 1.32
CA ILE A 608 -10.44 -0.63 2.08
C ILE A 608 -10.39 -2.15 1.99
N GLY A 609 -10.30 -2.81 3.13
CA GLY A 609 -10.42 -4.26 3.23
C GLY A 609 -11.86 -4.68 3.45
N ILE A 610 -12.34 -5.58 2.59
CA ILE A 610 -13.71 -6.11 2.61
C ILE A 610 -13.65 -7.62 2.80
N ASP A 611 -14.35 -8.11 3.78
CA ASP A 611 -14.53 -9.54 3.99
C ASP A 611 -15.31 -10.15 2.82
N MET A 612 -14.75 -11.18 2.20
CA MET A 612 -15.31 -11.75 0.97
C MET A 612 -16.61 -12.54 1.21
N ASP A 613 -16.77 -13.14 2.38
CA ASP A 613 -17.93 -13.96 2.69
C ASP A 613 -19.16 -13.10 3.05
N SER A 614 -18.97 -12.01 3.80
CA SER A 614 -20.05 -11.15 4.29
C SER A 614 -20.23 -9.84 3.51
N GLY A 615 -19.23 -9.39 2.74
CA GLY A 615 -19.23 -8.08 2.10
C GLY A 615 -19.08 -6.91 3.07
N GLN A 616 -18.72 -7.15 4.34
CA GLN A 616 -18.52 -6.10 5.32
C GLN A 616 -17.14 -5.49 5.25
N ILE A 617 -17.06 -4.17 5.45
CA ILE A 617 -15.78 -3.48 5.57
C ILE A 617 -15.15 -3.86 6.90
N GLN A 618 -13.96 -4.47 6.83
CA GLN A 618 -13.18 -4.85 8.01
C GLN A 618 -12.29 -3.71 8.47
N TRP A 619 -11.67 -3.00 7.54
CA TRP A 619 -10.73 -1.93 7.85
C TRP A 619 -10.64 -0.90 6.71
N ARG A 620 -10.11 0.27 7.05
CA ARG A 620 -9.77 1.35 6.12
C ARG A 620 -8.38 1.86 6.44
N PHE A 621 -7.59 2.12 5.41
CA PHE A 621 -6.24 2.64 5.54
C PHE A 621 -5.97 3.69 4.47
N HIS A 622 -5.25 4.74 4.82
CA HIS A 622 -4.82 5.76 3.86
C HIS A 622 -3.30 5.90 3.94
N CYS A 623 -2.63 5.57 2.86
CA CYS A 623 -1.19 5.71 2.72
C CYS A 623 -0.78 7.18 2.60
N PRO A 624 0.46 7.51 3.03
CA PRO A 624 1.02 8.85 2.90
C PRO A 624 1.44 9.22 1.48
N PHE A 625 1.07 8.46 0.48
CA PHE A 625 1.61 8.58 -0.86
C PHE A 625 0.85 9.60 -1.68
N ASP A 626 1.58 10.40 -2.45
CA ASP A 626 0.99 11.23 -3.51
C ASP A 626 0.56 10.34 -4.68
N ARG A 627 1.27 9.21 -4.84
CA ARG A 627 0.96 8.18 -5.84
C ARG A 627 1.40 6.82 -5.35
N VAL A 628 0.54 5.83 -5.57
CA VAL A 628 0.87 4.41 -5.38
C VAL A 628 1.61 3.90 -6.62
N ASP A 629 2.80 3.34 -6.41
CA ASP A 629 3.61 2.76 -7.47
C ASP A 629 3.37 1.25 -7.61
N HIS A 630 3.35 0.51 -6.49
CA HIS A 630 3.13 -0.92 -6.49
C HIS A 630 2.15 -1.34 -5.39
N LEU A 631 1.41 -2.41 -5.67
CA LEU A 631 0.48 -3.01 -4.73
C LEU A 631 0.50 -4.54 -4.90
N ALA A 632 0.75 -5.26 -3.84
CA ALA A 632 0.78 -6.72 -3.81
C ALA A 632 -0.01 -7.25 -2.62
N ILE A 633 -0.62 -8.42 -2.78
CA ILE A 633 -1.28 -9.16 -1.71
C ILE A 633 -0.87 -10.62 -1.78
N SER A 634 -0.57 -11.20 -0.66
CA SER A 634 -0.36 -12.64 -0.53
C SER A 634 -0.72 -13.09 0.88
N GLY A 635 -1.38 -14.23 0.97
CA GLY A 635 -1.71 -14.86 2.25
C GLY A 635 -2.33 -13.87 3.25
N GLU A 636 -1.52 -13.37 4.16
CA GLU A 636 -1.95 -12.54 5.30
C GLU A 636 -1.56 -11.08 5.18
N CYS A 637 -0.81 -10.72 4.14
CA CYS A 637 -0.19 -9.40 4.04
C CYS A 637 -0.59 -8.67 2.76
N ILE A 638 -0.66 -7.35 2.85
CA ILE A 638 -0.73 -6.43 1.71
C ILE A 638 0.53 -5.58 1.77
N ALA A 639 1.24 -5.47 0.66
CA ALA A 639 2.37 -4.55 0.52
C ALA A 639 2.03 -3.46 -0.49
N ILE A 640 2.30 -2.22 -0.14
CA ILE A 640 2.06 -1.07 -0.98
C ILE A 640 3.30 -0.18 -0.97
N SER A 641 3.70 0.33 -2.13
CA SER A 641 4.78 1.30 -2.23
C SER A 641 4.35 2.55 -2.95
N GLY A 642 4.99 3.66 -2.61
CA GLY A 642 4.74 4.93 -3.25
C GLY A 642 5.73 6.01 -2.81
N GLY A 643 5.75 7.12 -3.55
CA GLY A 643 6.55 8.30 -3.25
C GLY A 643 5.83 9.23 -2.29
N ILE A 644 6.59 9.81 -1.38
CA ILE A 644 6.16 10.95 -0.55
C ILE A 644 6.82 12.18 -1.15
N GLU A 645 6.02 13.17 -1.52
CA GLU A 645 6.55 14.45 -1.98
C GLU A 645 7.36 15.09 -0.84
N ALA A 646 8.61 15.40 -1.11
CA ALA A 646 9.45 16.08 -0.13
C ALA A 646 8.83 17.44 0.18
N MET A 647 8.52 17.72 1.44
CA MET A 647 8.24 19.08 1.88
C MET A 647 9.36 20.00 1.35
N ALA A 648 9.00 21.13 0.81
CA ALA A 648 9.75 22.05 -0.08
C ALA A 648 11.23 22.38 0.25
N ASN A 649 11.88 21.69 1.16
CA ASN A 649 13.26 21.96 1.58
C ASN A 649 14.20 20.73 1.60
N THR A 650 13.79 19.57 1.11
CA THR A 650 14.69 18.41 1.01
C THR A 650 14.74 17.91 -0.43
N GLU A 651 15.93 17.87 -1.01
CA GLU A 651 16.19 17.59 -2.43
C GLU A 651 15.91 16.16 -2.91
N THR A 652 15.36 15.27 -2.08
CA THR A 652 15.09 13.87 -2.47
C THR A 652 13.69 13.44 -2.08
N SER A 653 12.86 13.13 -3.07
CA SER A 653 11.63 12.37 -2.86
C SER A 653 11.98 11.01 -2.27
N LYS A 654 11.40 10.69 -1.11
CA LYS A 654 11.57 9.37 -0.49
C LYS A 654 10.44 8.46 -0.93
N SER A 655 10.78 7.27 -1.38
CA SER A 655 9.82 6.18 -1.57
C SER A 655 9.80 5.30 -0.34
N ILE A 656 8.64 4.83 0.05
CA ILE A 656 8.48 3.88 1.15
C ILE A 656 7.64 2.69 0.74
N ILE A 657 7.87 1.55 1.40
CA ILE A 657 7.04 0.35 1.32
C ILE A 657 6.35 0.19 2.67
N ILE A 658 5.04 0.00 2.66
CA ILE A 658 4.24 -0.31 3.85
C ILE A 658 3.67 -1.71 3.68
N ALA A 659 3.86 -2.55 4.68
CA ALA A 659 3.19 -3.84 4.77
C ALA A 659 2.07 -3.77 5.81
N LEU A 660 0.89 -4.22 5.41
CA LEU A 660 -0.33 -4.25 6.23
C LEU A 660 -0.76 -5.69 6.48
N ASP A 661 -1.34 -5.94 7.63
CA ASP A 661 -2.13 -7.15 7.86
C ASP A 661 -3.40 -7.11 7.00
N ALA A 662 -3.56 -8.09 6.12
CA ALA A 662 -4.69 -8.12 5.20
C ALA A 662 -6.04 -8.24 5.90
N LEU A 663 -6.10 -8.87 7.08
CA LEU A 663 -7.34 -9.08 7.83
C LEU A 663 -7.74 -7.89 8.71
N THR A 664 -6.77 -7.12 9.20
CA THR A 664 -7.01 -6.06 10.17
C THR A 664 -6.67 -4.66 9.68
N GLY A 665 -5.92 -4.54 8.58
CA GLY A 665 -5.39 -3.27 8.09
C GLY A 665 -4.29 -2.65 8.97
N ASP A 666 -3.82 -3.38 9.97
CA ASP A 666 -2.75 -2.91 10.84
C ASP A 666 -1.43 -2.84 10.08
N VAL A 667 -0.65 -1.80 10.33
CA VAL A 667 0.70 -1.69 9.79
C VAL A 667 1.61 -2.71 10.46
N ILE A 668 2.12 -3.66 9.68
CA ILE A 668 3.08 -4.66 10.15
C ILE A 668 4.47 -4.02 10.21
N THR A 669 4.89 -3.40 9.11
CA THR A 669 6.19 -2.73 9.00
C THR A 669 6.17 -1.64 7.95
N GLN A 670 7.12 -0.72 8.08
CA GLN A 670 7.38 0.33 7.10
C GLN A 670 8.88 0.38 6.81
N ILE A 671 9.23 0.32 5.54
CA ILE A 671 10.63 0.24 5.08
C ILE A 671 10.88 1.36 4.07
N GLU A 672 12.05 1.98 4.13
CA GLU A 672 12.50 2.90 3.09
C GLU A 672 12.76 2.12 1.79
N ALA A 673 12.06 2.49 0.72
CA ALA A 673 12.20 1.84 -0.58
C ALA A 673 13.37 2.43 -1.37
N PRO A 674 14.05 1.63 -2.20
CA PRO A 674 15.02 2.17 -3.15
C PRO A 674 14.33 3.10 -4.15
N ALA A 675 15.02 4.15 -4.58
CA ALA A 675 14.49 5.14 -5.54
C ALA A 675 14.07 4.52 -6.89
N ASN A 676 14.61 3.35 -7.21
CA ASN A 676 14.39 2.66 -8.49
C ASN A 676 13.74 1.29 -8.25
N LEU A 677 12.73 1.25 -7.38
CA LEU A 677 11.92 0.06 -7.14
C LEU A 677 11.22 -0.36 -8.43
N MET A 678 11.53 -1.56 -8.92
CA MET A 678 10.96 -2.07 -10.16
C MET A 678 9.81 -3.04 -9.92
N TRP A 679 9.93 -3.83 -8.85
CA TRP A 679 8.94 -4.86 -8.53
C TRP A 679 8.81 -5.06 -7.03
N LEU A 680 7.59 -5.29 -6.59
CA LEU A 680 7.22 -5.58 -5.20
C LEU A 680 6.34 -6.82 -5.16
N GLY A 681 6.64 -7.75 -4.29
CA GLY A 681 5.85 -8.96 -4.10
C GLY A 681 5.86 -9.44 -2.66
N LEU A 682 4.97 -10.37 -2.38
CA LEU A 682 4.83 -11.05 -1.09
C LEU A 682 4.87 -12.55 -1.31
N SER A 683 5.72 -13.26 -0.60
CA SER A 683 5.69 -14.72 -0.59
C SER A 683 4.56 -15.23 0.32
N GLU A 684 4.11 -16.46 0.09
CA GLU A 684 3.16 -17.12 0.98
C GLU A 684 3.75 -17.42 2.38
N GLY A 685 5.07 -17.31 2.52
CA GLY A 685 5.83 -17.54 3.77
C GLY A 685 6.07 -16.28 4.60
N ASP A 686 5.25 -15.23 4.46
CA ASP A 686 5.35 -13.95 5.20
C ASP A 686 6.66 -13.18 4.92
N SER A 687 7.15 -13.20 3.68
CA SER A 687 8.29 -12.39 3.28
C SER A 687 7.87 -11.31 2.30
N LEU A 688 8.34 -10.10 2.55
CA LEU A 688 8.26 -8.96 1.64
C LEU A 688 9.49 -8.99 0.74
N ILE A 689 9.25 -8.98 -0.56
CA ILE A 689 10.30 -9.13 -1.57
C ILE A 689 10.23 -7.94 -2.51
N TYR A 690 11.36 -7.34 -2.80
CA TYR A 690 11.42 -6.32 -3.83
C TYR A 690 12.71 -6.40 -4.65
N VAL A 691 12.60 -5.91 -5.87
CA VAL A 691 13.70 -5.83 -6.82
C VAL A 691 13.95 -4.37 -7.17
N ASP A 692 15.20 -3.92 -7.03
CA ASP A 692 15.65 -2.61 -7.45
C ASP A 692 16.56 -2.73 -8.68
N GLN A 693 16.35 -1.84 -9.64
CA GLN A 693 17.17 -1.75 -10.83
C GLN A 693 17.87 -0.40 -10.89
N PRO A 694 19.21 -0.33 -10.82
CA PRO A 694 19.94 0.92 -10.94
C PRO A 694 19.69 1.61 -12.30
N VAL A 695 19.69 2.93 -12.32
CA VAL A 695 19.58 3.72 -13.56
C VAL A 695 20.77 3.41 -14.49
N ASP A 696 21.97 3.25 -13.93
CA ASP A 696 23.13 2.75 -14.67
C ASP A 696 23.06 1.22 -14.81
N ARG A 697 22.70 0.75 -15.99
CA ARG A 697 22.56 -0.68 -16.32
C ARG A 697 23.87 -1.49 -16.23
N ARG A 698 25.02 -0.83 -16.03
CA ARG A 698 26.30 -1.50 -15.76
C ARG A 698 26.40 -1.96 -14.32
N LEU A 699 25.59 -1.42 -13.45
CA LEU A 699 25.48 -1.86 -12.07
C LEU A 699 24.53 -3.06 -12.00
N LYS A 700 24.78 -3.93 -11.03
CA LYS A 700 23.91 -5.09 -10.78
C LYS A 700 22.61 -4.65 -10.14
N SER A 701 21.52 -5.18 -10.64
CA SER A 701 20.23 -5.11 -9.95
C SER A 701 20.28 -5.94 -8.66
N LYS A 702 19.42 -5.63 -7.71
CA LYS A 702 19.41 -6.32 -6.41
C LYS A 702 18.01 -6.82 -6.09
N ILE A 703 17.96 -7.99 -5.48
CA ILE A 703 16.77 -8.52 -4.85
C ILE A 703 16.94 -8.45 -3.33
N THR A 704 15.93 -7.97 -2.66
CA THR A 704 15.94 -7.81 -1.20
C THR A 704 14.71 -8.48 -0.62
N ILE A 705 14.89 -9.22 0.47
CA ILE A 705 13.85 -9.94 1.17
C ILE A 705 13.85 -9.51 2.63
N HIS A 706 12.69 -9.10 3.10
CA HIS A 706 12.45 -8.77 4.50
C HIS A 706 11.47 -9.78 5.09
N ARG A 707 11.77 -10.25 6.27
CA ARG A 707 10.85 -11.10 7.01
C ARG A 707 9.74 -10.26 7.64
N LEU A 708 8.52 -10.73 7.53
CA LEU A 708 7.39 -10.18 8.25
C LEU A 708 7.09 -11.06 9.48
N PRO A 709 6.66 -10.50 10.63
CA PRO A 709 6.12 -9.14 10.80
C PRO A 709 7.13 -8.08 11.26
N ASP A 710 8.38 -8.41 11.54
CA ASP A 710 9.34 -7.48 12.13
C ASP A 710 9.96 -6.52 11.11
N GLY A 711 9.89 -6.83 9.83
CA GLY A 711 10.49 -6.05 8.75
C GLY A 711 12.02 -6.12 8.71
N GLU A 712 12.62 -7.04 9.48
CA GLU A 712 14.06 -7.23 9.47
C GLU A 712 14.53 -7.74 8.11
N LEU A 713 15.70 -7.24 7.69
CA LEU A 713 16.36 -7.72 6.48
C LEU A 713 16.75 -9.18 6.68
N ASP A 714 16.10 -10.07 5.96
CA ASP A 714 16.39 -11.50 6.00
C ASP A 714 17.53 -11.84 5.04
N TRP A 715 17.45 -11.34 3.82
CA TRP A 715 18.44 -11.62 2.79
C TRP A 715 18.48 -10.58 1.68
N ARG A 716 19.67 -10.44 1.08
CA ARG A 716 19.90 -9.58 -0.08
C ARG A 716 20.91 -10.22 -1.01
N ALA A 717 20.65 -10.17 -2.32
CA ALA A 717 21.56 -10.68 -3.32
C ALA A 717 21.66 -9.76 -4.54
N ASP A 718 22.83 -9.82 -5.18
CA ASP A 718 23.04 -9.21 -6.47
C ASP A 718 22.51 -10.14 -7.56
N LEU A 719 21.72 -9.59 -8.46
CA LEU A 719 21.34 -10.21 -9.72
C LEU A 719 22.41 -9.93 -10.79
N SER A 720 22.27 -10.47 -11.99
CA SER A 720 23.18 -10.13 -13.07
C SER A 720 23.03 -8.68 -13.54
N THR A 721 24.01 -8.17 -14.26
CA THR A 721 23.91 -6.90 -14.99
C THR A 721 22.94 -7.08 -16.16
N GLY A 722 22.23 -6.02 -16.53
CA GLY A 722 21.28 -6.02 -17.62
C GLY A 722 19.95 -5.40 -17.23
N ARG A 723 19.03 -5.36 -18.18
CA ARG A 723 17.69 -4.86 -17.94
C ARG A 723 16.82 -5.99 -17.40
N ILE A 724 16.16 -5.75 -16.28
CA ILE A 724 15.10 -6.64 -15.83
C ILE A 724 13.85 -6.38 -16.69
N ASP A 725 13.42 -7.40 -17.41
CA ASP A 725 12.23 -7.31 -18.27
C ASP A 725 10.98 -7.79 -17.53
N ALA A 726 11.12 -8.77 -16.64
CA ALA A 726 10.01 -9.26 -15.83
C ALA A 726 10.48 -9.96 -14.55
N VAL A 727 9.63 -9.91 -13.52
CA VAL A 727 9.80 -10.66 -12.27
C VAL A 727 8.47 -11.33 -11.95
N THR A 728 8.50 -12.59 -11.53
CA THR A 728 7.29 -13.31 -11.09
C THR A 728 7.58 -14.27 -9.94
N LEU A 729 6.57 -14.48 -9.11
CA LEU A 729 6.58 -15.54 -8.10
C LEU A 729 6.10 -16.85 -8.73
N ALA A 730 6.86 -17.91 -8.56
CA ALA A 730 6.50 -19.25 -9.00
C ALA A 730 6.61 -20.21 -7.80
N GLY A 731 5.52 -20.34 -7.07
CA GLY A 731 5.54 -21.02 -5.77
C GLY A 731 6.38 -20.27 -4.74
N GLU A 732 7.39 -20.92 -4.19
CA GLU A 732 8.35 -20.34 -3.24
C GLU A 732 9.57 -19.71 -3.93
N SER A 733 9.69 -19.83 -5.25
CA SER A 733 10.80 -19.31 -6.04
C SER A 733 10.40 -18.02 -6.77
N ILE A 734 11.39 -17.17 -7.02
CA ILE A 734 11.22 -15.95 -7.81
C ILE A 734 11.96 -16.14 -9.12
N LEU A 735 11.27 -15.88 -10.21
CA LEU A 735 11.84 -15.92 -11.55
C LEU A 735 12.09 -14.49 -12.01
N VAL A 736 13.30 -14.22 -12.46
CA VAL A 736 13.72 -12.89 -12.96
C VAL A 736 14.23 -13.05 -14.38
N LEU A 737 13.55 -12.42 -15.34
CA LEU A 737 13.98 -12.40 -16.73
C LEU A 737 14.83 -11.16 -16.99
N ILE A 738 16.03 -11.32 -17.53
CA ILE A 738 16.99 -10.26 -17.80
C ILE A 738 17.38 -10.27 -19.28
N ASP A 739 17.33 -9.08 -19.90
CA ASP A 739 17.64 -8.84 -21.33
C ASP A 739 16.89 -9.77 -22.30
N GLY A 740 15.71 -10.27 -21.89
CA GLY A 740 14.87 -11.16 -22.69
C GLY A 740 15.45 -12.54 -22.97
N THR A 741 16.59 -12.89 -22.38
CA THR A 741 17.31 -14.14 -22.68
C THR A 741 17.76 -14.90 -21.44
N ASN A 742 17.96 -14.23 -20.33
CA ASN A 742 18.48 -14.83 -19.10
C ASN A 742 17.38 -14.97 -18.06
N LEU A 743 16.97 -16.18 -17.76
CA LEU A 743 16.01 -16.47 -16.70
C LEU A 743 16.76 -16.90 -15.44
N MET A 744 16.82 -16.01 -14.46
CA MET A 744 17.38 -16.29 -13.15
C MET A 744 16.32 -16.86 -12.21
N VAL A 745 16.76 -17.75 -11.36
CA VAL A 745 15.96 -18.37 -10.31
C VAL A 745 16.49 -17.96 -8.96
N VAL A 746 15.61 -17.39 -8.15
CA VAL A 746 15.92 -17.01 -6.78
C VAL A 746 15.09 -17.88 -5.85
N GLU A 747 15.73 -18.59 -4.95
CA GLU A 747 15.10 -19.40 -3.91
C GLU A 747 15.30 -18.76 -2.54
N PRO A 748 14.33 -17.93 -2.07
CA PRO A 748 14.48 -17.15 -0.84
C PRO A 748 14.73 -18.00 0.39
N LEU A 749 14.04 -19.13 0.51
CA LEU A 749 14.17 -20.01 1.68
C LEU A 749 15.54 -20.69 1.80
N GLN A 750 16.29 -20.81 0.70
CA GLN A 750 17.61 -21.40 0.67
C GLN A 750 18.72 -20.34 0.61
N ASN A 751 18.36 -19.05 0.47
CA ASN A 751 19.28 -17.92 0.26
C ASN A 751 20.17 -18.14 -0.97
N ILE A 752 19.62 -18.68 -2.05
CA ILE A 752 20.35 -19.02 -3.27
C ILE A 752 19.80 -18.20 -4.44
N VAL A 753 20.71 -17.55 -5.16
CA VAL A 753 20.49 -17.10 -6.54
C VAL A 753 21.19 -18.10 -7.43
N ARG A 754 20.41 -18.82 -8.22
CA ARG A 754 20.99 -19.69 -9.22
C ARG A 754 21.32 -18.86 -10.43
N ASP A 755 22.54 -19.04 -10.94
CA ASP A 755 23.00 -18.48 -12.20
C ASP A 755 21.99 -18.81 -13.31
N PRO A 756 21.80 -17.92 -14.28
CA PRO A 756 20.82 -18.10 -15.31
C PRO A 756 20.90 -19.53 -15.82
N LEU A 757 19.75 -20.09 -16.12
CA LEU A 757 19.65 -21.39 -16.78
C LEU A 757 20.45 -21.35 -18.08
N SER A 758 21.75 -21.17 -17.97
CA SER A 758 22.69 -21.01 -19.09
C SER A 758 22.67 -22.22 -20.04
N SER A 759 22.10 -23.35 -19.58
CA SER A 759 21.81 -24.53 -20.37
C SER A 759 20.48 -24.43 -21.14
N VAL A 760 19.58 -23.52 -20.73
CA VAL A 760 18.32 -23.21 -21.43
C VAL A 760 18.59 -21.96 -22.25
N LEU A 761 19.17 -22.11 -23.42
CA LEU A 761 19.28 -21.03 -24.39
C LEU A 761 17.86 -20.60 -24.80
N ILE A 762 17.33 -19.66 -24.05
CA ILE A 762 16.12 -18.96 -24.45
C ILE A 762 16.59 -17.96 -25.50
N GLU A 763 16.23 -18.20 -26.75
CA GLU A 763 16.45 -17.22 -27.79
C GLU A 763 15.70 -15.94 -27.40
N ARG A 764 16.24 -14.79 -27.77
CA ARG A 764 15.61 -13.49 -27.48
C ARG A 764 14.18 -13.51 -28.01
N THR A 765 13.21 -13.44 -27.11
CA THR A 765 11.81 -13.62 -27.45
C THR A 765 10.96 -12.47 -26.93
N ASP A 766 9.77 -12.26 -27.54
CA ASP A 766 8.81 -11.25 -27.10
C ASP A 766 8.03 -11.68 -25.83
N GLY A 767 8.27 -12.87 -25.30
CA GLY A 767 7.66 -13.35 -24.07
C GLY A 767 8.02 -14.78 -23.70
N VAL A 768 7.94 -15.09 -22.44
CA VAL A 768 8.09 -16.45 -21.87
C VAL A 768 6.90 -16.76 -21.01
N ASP A 769 6.20 -17.86 -21.29
CA ASP A 769 5.18 -18.40 -20.40
C ASP A 769 5.80 -19.46 -19.49
N VAL A 770 5.58 -19.31 -18.19
CA VAL A 770 6.15 -20.22 -17.18
C VAL A 770 5.04 -20.87 -16.40
N ALA A 771 5.11 -22.19 -16.28
CA ALA A 771 4.24 -22.99 -15.43
C ALA A 771 5.07 -23.75 -14.40
N ALA A 772 4.90 -23.43 -13.13
CA ALA A 772 5.55 -24.17 -12.04
C ALA A 772 4.66 -25.35 -11.61
N THR A 773 5.24 -26.54 -11.48
CA THR A 773 4.52 -27.75 -11.03
C THR A 773 5.40 -28.57 -10.10
N GLY A 774 5.22 -28.44 -8.81
CA GLY A 774 6.06 -29.10 -7.82
C GLY A 774 7.53 -28.67 -7.93
N ASP A 775 8.42 -29.62 -8.24
CA ASP A 775 9.85 -29.39 -8.42
C ASP A 775 10.27 -29.06 -9.86
N ARG A 776 9.29 -28.81 -10.76
CA ARG A 776 9.53 -28.59 -12.18
C ARG A 776 8.93 -27.30 -12.68
N TRP A 777 9.64 -26.69 -13.63
CA TRP A 777 9.16 -25.55 -14.40
C TRP A 777 9.04 -25.93 -15.86
N HIS A 778 7.92 -25.54 -16.45
CA HIS A 778 7.67 -25.68 -17.88
C HIS A 778 7.76 -24.28 -18.49
N LEU A 779 8.65 -24.14 -19.45
CA LEU A 779 8.91 -22.87 -20.13
C LEU A 779 8.39 -22.96 -21.55
N LEU A 780 7.63 -21.96 -21.97
CA LEU A 780 7.16 -21.83 -23.34
C LEU A 780 7.57 -20.46 -23.88
N THR A 781 8.32 -20.49 -24.96
CA THR A 781 8.62 -19.30 -25.79
C THR A 781 7.95 -19.49 -27.15
N PRO A 782 7.87 -18.48 -28.03
CA PRO A 782 7.34 -18.65 -29.37
C PRO A 782 8.01 -19.79 -30.16
N ASN A 783 9.29 -20.04 -29.88
CA ASN A 783 10.07 -21.01 -30.65
C ASN A 783 10.48 -22.26 -29.85
N GLN A 784 10.30 -22.29 -28.52
CA GLN A 784 10.79 -23.38 -27.68
C GLN A 784 9.81 -23.78 -26.61
N CYS A 785 9.83 -25.06 -26.26
CA CYS A 785 9.17 -25.60 -25.09
C CYS A 785 10.18 -26.49 -24.31
N ALA A 786 10.27 -26.28 -23.01
CA ALA A 786 11.24 -26.99 -22.18
C ALA A 786 10.69 -27.27 -20.78
N ALA A 787 11.15 -28.37 -20.17
CA ALA A 787 10.93 -28.65 -18.76
C ALA A 787 12.26 -28.69 -18.01
N VAL A 788 12.31 -27.99 -16.88
CA VAL A 788 13.51 -27.83 -16.06
C VAL A 788 13.15 -28.14 -14.61
N LYS A 789 14.04 -28.80 -13.88
CA LYS A 789 13.90 -28.97 -12.43
C LYS A 789 14.19 -27.69 -11.67
N SER A 790 13.71 -27.59 -10.46
CA SER A 790 14.03 -26.50 -9.53
C SER A 790 15.54 -26.34 -9.27
N ASP A 791 16.33 -27.43 -9.41
CA ASP A 791 17.79 -27.42 -9.31
C ASP A 791 18.48 -26.96 -10.62
N SER A 792 17.75 -26.39 -11.56
CA SER A 792 18.19 -25.90 -12.88
C SER A 792 18.67 -26.98 -13.86
N LYS A 793 18.36 -28.26 -13.60
CA LYS A 793 18.65 -29.33 -14.54
C LYS A 793 17.58 -29.44 -15.62
N MET A 794 18.01 -29.40 -16.87
CA MET A 794 17.14 -29.69 -18.02
C MET A 794 16.59 -31.10 -17.92
N ILE A 795 15.26 -31.23 -18.01
CA ILE A 795 14.60 -32.55 -18.09
C ILE A 795 14.42 -32.92 -19.56
N TRP A 796 13.81 -32.00 -20.32
CA TRP A 796 13.64 -32.15 -21.77
C TRP A 796 13.48 -30.76 -22.40
N ARG A 797 13.78 -30.69 -23.69
CA ARG A 797 13.67 -29.47 -24.50
C ARG A 797 13.08 -29.83 -25.87
N ASP A 798 12.30 -28.95 -26.44
CA ASP A 798 11.73 -29.05 -27.78
C ASP A 798 11.03 -30.39 -28.05
N GLY A 799 10.10 -30.78 -27.16
CA GLY A 799 9.22 -31.92 -27.37
C GLY A 799 8.27 -31.78 -28.56
N ILE A 800 8.25 -30.62 -29.23
CA ILE A 800 7.41 -30.29 -30.39
C ILE A 800 8.32 -30.07 -31.59
N ASP A 801 7.93 -30.66 -32.74
CA ASP A 801 8.66 -30.52 -34.00
C ASP A 801 8.85 -29.04 -34.42
N GLU A 802 9.99 -28.69 -35.00
CA GLU A 802 10.31 -27.32 -35.47
C GLU A 802 9.31 -26.84 -36.52
N GLU A 803 8.71 -27.74 -37.31
CA GLU A 803 7.66 -27.39 -38.28
C GLU A 803 6.32 -27.04 -37.65
N ALA A 804 6.15 -27.12 -36.33
CA ALA A 804 4.88 -26.93 -35.67
C ALA A 804 4.41 -25.46 -35.66
N GLY A 805 5.27 -24.50 -36.01
CA GLY A 805 4.95 -23.06 -35.99
C GLY A 805 5.13 -22.42 -34.63
N SER A 806 4.75 -21.15 -34.51
CA SER A 806 4.93 -20.38 -33.26
C SER A 806 4.00 -20.89 -32.16
N ARG A 807 4.52 -21.04 -30.96
CA ARG A 807 3.80 -21.54 -29.78
C ARG A 807 3.05 -20.38 -29.11
N ILE A 808 1.80 -20.62 -28.68
CA ILE A 808 0.92 -19.56 -28.13
C ILE A 808 0.71 -19.74 -26.64
N VAL A 809 0.38 -20.94 -26.18
CA VAL A 809 0.00 -21.21 -24.80
C VAL A 809 0.30 -22.67 -24.43
N GLN A 810 0.72 -22.87 -23.18
CA GLN A 810 0.80 -24.18 -22.57
C GLN A 810 -0.24 -24.35 -21.45
N MET A 811 -0.78 -25.53 -21.33
CA MET A 811 -1.71 -25.91 -20.26
C MET A 811 -1.22 -27.21 -19.63
N ILE A 812 -0.97 -27.18 -18.34
CA ILE A 812 -0.33 -28.30 -17.62
C ILE A 812 -1.39 -29.09 -16.88
N GLY A 813 -1.46 -30.36 -17.21
CA GLY A 813 -2.20 -31.38 -16.48
C GLY A 813 -1.30 -32.28 -15.60
N ARG A 814 -1.89 -33.24 -14.90
CA ARG A 814 -1.16 -34.09 -13.95
C ARG A 814 -0.05 -34.91 -14.63
N GLU A 815 -0.37 -35.59 -15.71
CA GLU A 815 0.55 -36.46 -16.48
C GLU A 815 0.82 -35.95 -17.89
N ARG A 816 -0.02 -35.06 -18.38
CA ARG A 816 -0.04 -34.57 -19.75
C ARG A 816 0.12 -33.06 -19.78
N MET A 817 0.67 -32.56 -20.86
CA MET A 817 0.78 -31.15 -21.17
C MET A 817 0.19 -30.90 -22.55
N LEU A 818 -0.47 -29.80 -22.71
CA LEU A 818 -1.01 -29.33 -23.98
C LEU A 818 -0.26 -28.06 -24.41
N VAL A 819 0.13 -28.02 -25.66
CA VAL A 819 0.71 -26.82 -26.29
C VAL A 819 -0.10 -26.49 -27.54
N VAL A 820 -0.52 -25.28 -27.64
CA VAL A 820 -1.19 -24.73 -28.84
C VAL A 820 -0.19 -23.92 -29.63
N THR A 821 -0.10 -24.24 -30.94
CA THR A 821 0.75 -23.52 -31.89
C THR A 821 -0.07 -22.96 -33.03
N TYR A 822 0.46 -22.00 -33.75
CA TYR A 822 -0.04 -21.58 -35.03
C TYR A 822 1.07 -21.57 -36.07
N ALA A 823 0.76 -22.04 -37.28
CA ALA A 823 1.62 -21.94 -38.45
C ALA A 823 0.90 -21.06 -39.47
N GLY A 824 1.58 -20.07 -40.04
CA GLY A 824 1.10 -19.25 -41.16
C GLY A 824 2.01 -19.46 -42.37
N ASP A 825 1.41 -19.50 -43.58
CA ASP A 825 2.17 -19.50 -44.82
C ASP A 825 2.74 -18.09 -45.08
N GLY A 826 4.04 -17.90 -44.75
CA GLY A 826 4.78 -16.66 -44.96
C GLY A 826 5.24 -15.96 -43.67
N GLU A 827 6.36 -15.27 -43.76
CA GLU A 827 6.94 -14.43 -42.69
C GLU A 827 5.92 -13.39 -42.20
N LEU A 828 5.03 -13.77 -41.31
CA LEU A 828 4.23 -12.85 -40.53
C LEU A 828 5.07 -12.45 -39.29
N ALA A 829 5.89 -11.44 -39.47
CA ALA A 829 6.12 -10.53 -38.39
C ALA A 829 4.73 -10.22 -37.80
N ILE A 830 4.49 -10.60 -36.53
CA ILE A 830 3.27 -10.25 -35.81
C ILE A 830 3.00 -8.76 -36.08
N PRO A 831 1.94 -8.37 -36.78
CA PRO A 831 1.67 -6.98 -37.01
C PRO A 831 1.50 -6.37 -35.60
N ARG A 832 2.46 -5.57 -35.17
CA ARG A 832 2.29 -4.68 -34.04
C ARG A 832 1.03 -3.88 -34.38
N LEU A 833 -0.09 -4.20 -33.73
CA LEU A 833 -1.31 -3.47 -33.89
C LEU A 833 -1.00 -2.00 -33.52
N PRO A 834 -1.11 -1.05 -34.48
CA PRO A 834 -1.11 0.34 -34.13
C PRO A 834 -2.33 0.60 -33.24
N PRO A 835 -2.29 1.63 -32.39
CA PRO A 835 -3.44 2.03 -31.61
C PRO A 835 -4.65 2.24 -32.53
N PRO A 836 -5.91 2.17 -32.05
CA PRO A 836 -7.10 2.01 -32.86
C PRO A 836 -7.33 3.21 -33.79
N GLN A 837 -6.71 3.14 -34.94
CA GLN A 837 -6.97 4.05 -36.05
C GLN A 837 -7.20 3.24 -37.32
N ARG A 838 -8.49 3.18 -37.70
CA ARG A 838 -9.06 2.70 -38.97
C ARG A 838 -8.71 1.25 -39.34
N LEU A 839 -9.70 0.41 -39.25
CA LEU A 839 -9.73 -0.90 -39.89
C LEU A 839 -9.11 -0.83 -41.28
N PRO A 840 -8.14 -1.70 -41.61
CA PRO A 840 -7.69 -1.81 -43.00
C PRO A 840 -8.84 -2.28 -43.88
N ASP A 841 -8.81 -1.86 -45.14
CA ASP A 841 -9.76 -2.20 -46.18
C ASP A 841 -10.13 -3.69 -46.15
N PRO A 842 -11.40 -4.06 -46.05
CA PRO A 842 -11.83 -5.47 -46.01
C PRO A 842 -11.37 -6.30 -47.22
N ARG A 843 -10.90 -5.67 -48.29
CA ARG A 843 -10.40 -6.35 -49.49
C ARG A 843 -8.98 -6.92 -49.34
N LEU A 844 -8.24 -6.61 -48.25
CA LEU A 844 -6.90 -7.14 -47.96
C LEU A 844 -6.96 -8.37 -47.04
N GLN A 845 -8.13 -8.90 -46.72
CA GLN A 845 -8.33 -10.09 -45.87
C GLN A 845 -8.35 -11.41 -46.64
N GLU A 846 -8.18 -11.38 -47.94
CA GLU A 846 -8.15 -12.60 -48.75
C GLU A 846 -6.72 -13.14 -48.76
N ASP A 847 -6.55 -14.39 -48.28
CA ASP A 847 -5.47 -15.35 -48.43
C ASP A 847 -4.47 -15.62 -47.30
N PHE A 848 -4.75 -15.32 -46.04
CA PHE A 848 -3.93 -15.86 -44.94
C PHE A 848 -4.63 -17.04 -44.25
N THR A 849 -4.27 -18.26 -44.60
CA THR A 849 -4.69 -19.46 -43.86
C THR A 849 -3.77 -19.66 -42.67
N VAL A 850 -4.24 -19.33 -41.47
CA VAL A 850 -3.54 -19.67 -40.22
C VAL A 850 -4.06 -21.05 -39.77
N THR A 851 -3.15 -22.00 -39.63
CA THR A 851 -3.49 -23.32 -39.11
C THR A 851 -3.08 -23.41 -37.64
N TYR A 852 -4.05 -23.64 -36.79
CA TYR A 852 -3.79 -23.91 -35.36
C TYR A 852 -3.64 -25.42 -35.14
N ARG A 853 -2.64 -25.77 -34.35
CA ARG A 853 -2.39 -27.15 -33.94
C ARG A 853 -2.37 -27.23 -32.41
N LEU A 854 -2.91 -28.30 -31.86
CA LEU A 854 -2.87 -28.65 -30.44
C LEU A 854 -2.07 -29.91 -30.28
N PHE A 855 -1.00 -29.85 -29.53
CA PHE A 855 -0.15 -30.98 -29.19
C PHE A 855 -0.44 -31.47 -27.77
N LEU A 856 -0.74 -32.76 -27.64
CA LEU A 856 -0.78 -33.44 -26.37
C LEU A 856 0.56 -34.12 -26.14
N LEU A 857 1.28 -33.72 -25.08
CA LEU A 857 2.61 -34.23 -24.75
C LEU A 857 2.58 -35.03 -23.45
N ASP A 858 3.49 -35.97 -23.34
CA ASP A 858 3.86 -36.53 -22.04
C ASP A 858 4.64 -35.51 -21.23
N ARG A 859 4.13 -35.18 -20.05
CA ARG A 859 4.77 -34.13 -19.22
C ARG A 859 6.15 -34.52 -18.70
N GLN A 860 6.41 -35.84 -18.53
CA GLN A 860 7.65 -36.30 -17.96
C GLN A 860 8.79 -36.30 -18.98
N GLY A 861 8.51 -36.77 -20.20
CA GLY A 861 9.50 -36.94 -21.23
C GLY A 861 9.42 -35.96 -22.40
N GLY A 862 8.39 -35.13 -22.46
CA GLY A 862 8.20 -34.17 -23.57
C GLY A 862 7.81 -34.80 -24.89
N SER A 863 7.53 -36.13 -24.95
CA SER A 863 7.16 -36.81 -26.20
C SER A 863 5.75 -36.46 -26.64
N ILE A 864 5.55 -36.23 -27.94
CA ILE A 864 4.23 -35.96 -28.51
C ILE A 864 3.43 -37.28 -28.51
N LEU A 865 2.27 -37.24 -27.86
CA LEU A 865 1.32 -38.35 -27.81
C LEU A 865 0.27 -38.28 -28.92
N GLN A 866 -0.18 -37.03 -29.18
CA GLN A 866 -1.20 -36.77 -30.18
C GLN A 866 -1.13 -35.32 -30.68
N GLU A 867 -1.40 -35.16 -31.98
CA GLU A 867 -1.57 -33.84 -32.63
C GLU A 867 -3.02 -33.71 -33.09
N TYR A 868 -3.58 -32.51 -32.89
CA TYR A 868 -4.91 -32.10 -33.36
C TYR A 868 -4.78 -30.89 -34.24
N ARG A 869 -5.38 -30.91 -35.44
CA ARG A 869 -5.62 -29.73 -36.24
C ARG A 869 -6.93 -29.09 -35.80
N LEU A 870 -6.85 -27.84 -35.39
CA LEU A 870 -8.04 -27.11 -34.95
C LEU A 870 -8.81 -26.56 -36.14
N PRO A 871 -10.15 -26.65 -36.16
CA PRO A 871 -10.99 -26.20 -37.29
C PRO A 871 -11.14 -24.67 -37.31
N LEU A 872 -10.03 -23.96 -37.29
CA LEU A 872 -10.00 -22.48 -37.23
C LEU A 872 -9.12 -21.98 -38.37
N THR A 873 -9.69 -21.15 -39.25
CA THR A 873 -8.97 -20.58 -40.41
C THR A 873 -8.76 -19.09 -40.34
N ALA A 874 -9.52 -18.37 -39.50
CA ALA A 874 -9.49 -16.91 -39.48
C ALA A 874 -9.60 -16.25 -38.09
N ALA A 875 -9.93 -17.03 -37.04
CA ALA A 875 -10.11 -16.51 -35.69
C ALA A 875 -8.88 -16.72 -34.83
N ARG A 876 -8.44 -15.69 -34.10
CA ARG A 876 -7.27 -15.74 -33.20
C ARG A 876 -7.66 -16.39 -31.89
N ILE A 877 -6.86 -17.37 -31.44
CA ILE A 877 -6.96 -17.92 -30.08
C ILE A 877 -6.36 -16.90 -29.10
N ASP A 878 -7.13 -16.56 -28.08
CA ASP A 878 -6.65 -15.74 -26.97
C ASP A 878 -6.00 -16.64 -25.92
N ALA A 879 -4.67 -16.60 -25.83
CA ALA A 879 -3.91 -17.37 -24.87
C ALA A 879 -4.32 -17.10 -23.41
N GLN A 880 -4.79 -15.89 -23.12
CA GLN A 880 -5.24 -15.49 -21.79
C GLN A 880 -6.59 -16.13 -21.42
N GLN A 881 -7.35 -16.57 -22.42
CA GLN A 881 -8.64 -17.23 -22.24
C GLN A 881 -8.57 -18.75 -22.50
N CYS A 882 -7.41 -19.36 -22.30
CA CYS A 882 -7.24 -20.81 -22.43
C CYS A 882 -7.19 -21.45 -21.05
N VAL A 883 -7.98 -22.50 -20.82
CA VAL A 883 -8.04 -23.22 -19.55
C VAL A 883 -8.23 -24.71 -19.73
N LEU A 884 -7.62 -25.47 -18.84
CA LEU A 884 -7.74 -26.91 -18.75
C LEU A 884 -8.56 -27.26 -17.51
N LEU A 885 -9.65 -27.98 -17.72
CA LEU A 885 -10.49 -28.58 -16.68
C LEU A 885 -10.29 -30.13 -16.68
N ASN A 886 -10.80 -30.81 -15.65
CA ASN A 886 -10.67 -32.28 -15.53
C ASN A 886 -11.19 -33.06 -16.72
N HIS A 887 -12.15 -32.55 -17.47
CA HIS A 887 -12.77 -33.26 -18.60
C HIS A 887 -12.79 -32.47 -19.89
N HIS A 888 -12.27 -31.25 -19.89
CA HIS A 888 -12.40 -30.35 -21.03
C HIS A 888 -11.20 -29.47 -21.21
N VAL A 889 -10.81 -29.24 -22.44
CA VAL A 889 -9.91 -28.16 -22.87
C VAL A 889 -10.77 -27.06 -23.45
N LEU A 890 -10.58 -25.83 -22.94
CA LEU A 890 -11.33 -24.65 -23.38
C LEU A 890 -10.35 -23.62 -23.95
N LEU A 891 -10.60 -23.19 -25.19
CA LEU A 891 -9.77 -22.21 -25.89
C LEU A 891 -10.64 -21.03 -26.26
N GLY A 892 -10.31 -19.85 -25.77
CA GLY A 892 -11.00 -18.59 -26.08
C GLY A 892 -10.70 -18.14 -27.50
N ILE A 893 -11.74 -17.78 -28.25
CA ILE A 893 -11.69 -17.34 -29.65
C ILE A 893 -12.55 -16.09 -29.78
N GLY A 894 -12.02 -14.93 -29.40
CA GLY A 894 -12.81 -13.70 -29.34
C GLY A 894 -14.04 -13.85 -28.43
N ALA A 895 -15.24 -13.67 -29.00
CA ALA A 895 -16.51 -13.80 -28.26
C ALA A 895 -17.03 -15.26 -28.16
N GLN A 896 -16.26 -16.24 -28.59
CA GLN A 896 -16.63 -17.64 -28.61
C GLN A 896 -15.60 -18.49 -27.85
N THR A 897 -15.97 -19.70 -27.50
CA THR A 897 -15.08 -20.67 -26.84
C THR A 897 -15.10 -22.00 -27.62
N MET A 898 -13.92 -22.48 -27.96
CA MET A 898 -13.78 -23.85 -28.43
C MET A 898 -13.65 -24.78 -27.24
N MET A 899 -14.48 -25.78 -27.16
CA MET A 899 -14.46 -26.83 -26.18
C MET A 899 -14.00 -28.15 -26.83
N ILE A 900 -13.02 -28.80 -26.23
CA ILE A 900 -12.52 -30.11 -26.60
C ILE A 900 -12.69 -31.05 -25.41
N PRO A 901 -13.65 -31.96 -25.43
CA PRO A 901 -13.87 -32.89 -24.32
C PRO A 901 -12.80 -34.01 -24.29
N ASP A 902 -12.63 -34.65 -23.14
CA ASP A 902 -11.93 -35.94 -23.09
C ASP A 902 -12.64 -36.98 -23.96
N ALA A 903 -11.87 -37.84 -24.66
CA ALA A 903 -12.45 -38.96 -25.37
C ALA A 903 -13.01 -39.97 -24.35
N VAL A 904 -14.33 -40.11 -24.35
CA VAL A 904 -14.98 -41.19 -23.60
C VAL A 904 -14.65 -42.49 -24.29
N LYS A 905 -14.15 -43.52 -23.51
CA LYS A 905 -14.00 -44.87 -24.00
C LYS A 905 -15.36 -45.51 -24.29
#